data_76d8a54e2788fde439b23349bc6d1f23
#
_entry.id   76d8a54e2788fde439b23349bc6d1f23
#
_cell.length_a   1.000
_cell.length_b   1.000
_cell.length_c   1.000
_cell.angle_alpha   90.00
_cell.angle_beta   90.00
_cell.angle_gamma   90.00
#
_symmetry.space_group_name_H-M   'P 1'
#
loop_
_entity.id
_entity.type
_entity.pdbx_description
1 polymer ?
#
loop_
_entity_poly.entity_id
_entity_poly.type
_entity_poly.pdbx_seq_one_letter_code
_entity_poly.pdbx_strand_id
1 'polypeptide(L)'
;MKKIVYLLAGMLLATQVSAQKSNLNGIFFEISGNGLKSPSYILGSNHEVNGTFVHQIPQFNTIFDKVKQTCFETDLDDGTDSATAAAGDAVVSLQQQQQSDIAKQLLLPADSTYAALLGSEKAAEIDKIMSDLFPSYVPNMRPVYASSILRTVTQVHQMSLTGIGSPFVSIDYYVHEKSQQAGKTIHSLEPRSLQDSIIARMRAANASKSATLRDQMMSFYVLCKTTALRIDNSLQNRMLYSRGQGLQIVQNTVSNSDYLRNVTKTIMNGFSNDESVNLMAVKERNALWMKKIPTLMKAEPTLFVVGIAHLYPYRDSKGLLADLRKKGYKIRQLEAPKAQLKVIACDDKMKKSTYIYKFGNNDGEKGSLSQLLYDDNDLGTYSGVTNKNFNVVYIYVDDEEFSCFLSHDKTLIARFSKDGDKYMIDFEGDADIVNASKTMYKYRKKYSYPNYFARTDEDPAAKTTYEQKLSSLDAAFAEINADAEMIKDEAIRNQMLLDNRCEYLRFRLGVMRVEMKQKGIDYSKNAEYQKYLDMIDISNPYYEQRYGLINIYVMGKIPVDAREKGLSNYGIEAMRAIQTYVKDRNIRLRLQSVVAQEVLTEENKDIDTFWNAFKEFGDADVVKALETKVNALKATEKDMKAPVGEFNDIDGNTHKSSDFEGKVLYVDFWATWCGPCKKEIPHMAKLYEHYKDNPKIAIISISIDTDVEAWKKMVTKDKPSWPQYIAEGPQHVKLSNDWGITAIPRFIILNADGTIRSANAVRPSASDIIQQLDEIIKANSSK
;
A
#
# COMPACT_ATOMS: atom_id res chain seq x y z
N MET A 1 -17.24 31.81 22.76
CA MET A 1 -16.67 31.68 21.42
C MET A 1 -16.20 32.98 20.74
N LYS A 2 -16.95 34.10 20.80
CA LYS A 2 -16.52 35.39 20.16
C LYS A 2 -15.27 36.06 20.80
N LYS A 3 -14.91 35.79 22.06
CA LYS A 3 -13.73 36.37 22.71
C LYS A 3 -12.41 35.62 22.40
N ILE A 4 -12.45 34.39 21.88
CA ILE A 4 -11.26 33.62 21.49
C ILE A 4 -10.80 34.02 20.10
N VAL A 5 -11.69 34.45 19.24
CA VAL A 5 -11.36 34.88 17.85
C VAL A 5 -10.57 36.20 17.85
N TYR A 6 -10.84 37.12 18.82
CA TYR A 6 -10.09 38.37 18.91
C TYR A 6 -8.69 38.23 19.55
N LEU A 7 -8.42 37.17 20.32
CA LEU A 7 -7.07 36.89 20.81
C LEU A 7 -6.18 36.28 19.72
N LEU A 8 -6.75 35.54 18.80
CA LEU A 8 -6.02 35.00 17.62
C LEU A 8 -5.65 36.08 16.60
N ALA A 9 -6.50 37.09 16.42
CA ALA A 9 -6.23 38.22 15.54
C ALA A 9 -5.15 39.20 16.12
N GLY A 10 -5.05 39.29 17.44
CA GLY A 10 -4.08 40.13 18.13
C GLY A 10 -2.66 39.60 18.18
N MET A 11 -2.46 38.27 18.10
CA MET A 11 -1.13 37.65 18.08
C MET A 11 -0.48 37.59 16.70
N LEU A 12 -1.24 37.78 15.63
CA LEU A 12 -0.73 37.89 14.26
C LEU A 12 -0.01 39.22 13.96
N LEU A 13 -0.09 40.21 14.87
CA LEU A 13 0.49 41.54 14.68
C LEU A 13 1.78 41.81 15.49
N ALA A 14 2.23 40.89 16.33
CA ALA A 14 3.31 41.17 17.31
C ALA A 14 4.67 40.50 17.01
N THR A 15 4.85 39.78 15.91
CA THR A 15 6.19 39.25 15.52
C THR A 15 6.60 39.69 14.13
N GLN A 16 6.55 41.01 13.88
CA GLN A 16 7.42 41.60 12.85
C GLN A 16 8.84 41.76 13.42
N VAL A 17 9.51 40.68 13.67
CA VAL A 17 10.99 40.69 13.71
C VAL A 17 11.43 40.87 12.27
N SER A 18 12.21 41.90 12.00
CA SER A 18 12.81 42.27 10.72
C SER A 18 13.67 41.12 10.17
N ALA A 19 13.04 40.10 9.58
CA ALA A 19 13.67 39.21 8.64
C ALA A 19 13.65 39.93 7.28
N GLN A 20 14.82 40.21 6.74
CA GLN A 20 14.97 40.52 5.32
C GLN A 20 14.03 39.59 4.55
N LYS A 21 13.04 40.18 3.83
CA LYS A 21 12.02 39.47 3.07
C LYS A 21 12.68 38.48 2.10
N SER A 22 12.93 37.25 2.53
CA SER A 22 13.09 36.18 1.57
C SER A 22 11.68 35.77 1.17
N ASN A 23 11.27 36.11 -0.04
CA ASN A 23 9.98 35.74 -0.64
C ASN A 23 9.89 34.19 -0.92
N LEU A 24 10.81 33.40 -0.36
CA LEU A 24 10.87 31.96 -0.58
C LEU A 24 9.86 31.25 0.32
N ASN A 25 8.96 30.50 -0.29
CA ASN A 25 8.00 29.64 0.39
C ASN A 25 7.83 28.30 -0.35
N GLY A 26 8.89 27.79 -0.99
CA GLY A 26 8.85 26.59 -1.80
C GLY A 26 9.29 25.33 -1.04
N ILE A 27 9.29 24.22 -1.72
CA ILE A 27 9.83 22.95 -1.23
C ILE A 27 11.04 22.50 -2.06
N PHE A 28 11.26 23.06 -3.26
CA PHE A 28 12.32 22.67 -4.18
C PHE A 28 13.05 23.90 -4.72
N PHE A 29 14.38 23.87 -4.71
CA PHE A 29 15.22 25.03 -5.02
C PHE A 29 16.42 24.65 -5.87
N GLU A 30 16.80 25.58 -6.76
CA GLU A 30 18.06 25.57 -7.47
C GLU A 30 19.09 26.42 -6.71
N ILE A 31 20.31 25.92 -6.63
CA ILE A 31 21.47 26.57 -6.01
C ILE A 31 22.51 26.81 -7.10
N SER A 32 22.87 28.07 -7.31
CA SER A 32 23.81 28.47 -8.37
C SER A 32 24.75 29.58 -7.90
N GLY A 33 25.69 30.01 -8.75
CA GLY A 33 26.65 31.04 -8.43
C GLY A 33 27.81 30.55 -7.53
N ASN A 34 28.55 31.47 -6.93
CA ASN A 34 29.70 31.19 -6.05
C ASN A 34 30.74 30.22 -6.64
N GLY A 35 31.03 30.32 -7.95
CA GLY A 35 32.00 29.46 -8.63
C GLY A 35 31.53 28.09 -9.03
N LEU A 36 30.24 27.75 -8.90
CA LEU A 36 29.68 26.52 -9.42
C LEU A 36 29.64 26.54 -10.96
N LYS A 37 30.11 25.45 -11.58
CA LYS A 37 30.04 25.27 -13.03
C LYS A 37 28.63 24.98 -13.54
N SER A 38 27.85 24.27 -12.73
CA SER A 38 26.46 23.91 -12.99
C SER A 38 25.65 24.03 -11.71
N PRO A 39 24.34 24.26 -11.77
CA PRO A 39 23.51 24.35 -10.59
C PRO A 39 23.37 23.00 -9.88
N SER A 40 23.24 23.05 -8.58
CA SER A 40 22.78 21.96 -7.73
C SER A 40 21.36 22.26 -7.21
N TYR A 41 20.73 21.30 -6.58
CA TYR A 41 19.32 21.39 -6.20
C TYR A 41 19.13 20.91 -4.76
N ILE A 42 18.12 21.46 -4.08
CA ILE A 42 17.75 21.02 -2.74
C ILE A 42 16.23 20.88 -2.63
N LEU A 43 15.77 19.69 -2.27
CA LEU A 43 14.39 19.34 -1.99
C LEU A 43 14.21 19.22 -0.48
N GLY A 44 13.25 19.98 0.06
CA GLY A 44 12.80 19.81 1.43
C GLY A 44 11.82 18.64 1.51
N SER A 45 12.20 17.55 2.14
CA SER A 45 11.33 16.38 2.33
C SER A 45 10.38 16.55 3.52
N ASN A 46 9.27 15.83 3.47
CA ASN A 46 8.36 15.64 4.59
C ASN A 46 8.10 14.14 4.74
N HIS A 47 8.52 13.57 5.87
CA HIS A 47 8.40 12.13 6.14
C HIS A 47 6.94 11.63 6.23
N GLU A 48 5.97 12.53 6.33
CA GLU A 48 4.53 12.21 6.35
C GLU A 48 3.91 12.17 4.92
N VAL A 49 4.70 12.43 3.88
CA VAL A 49 4.27 12.45 2.48
C VAL A 49 4.87 11.25 1.74
N ASN A 50 4.02 10.54 0.98
CA ASN A 50 4.48 9.40 0.18
C ASN A 50 5.50 9.85 -0.86
N GLY A 51 6.58 9.09 -1.01
CA GLY A 51 7.71 9.40 -1.87
C GLY A 51 7.35 9.57 -3.35
N THR A 52 6.31 8.90 -3.83
CA THR A 52 5.83 9.06 -5.21
C THR A 52 5.35 10.49 -5.51
N PHE A 53 5.08 11.30 -4.48
CA PHE A 53 4.71 12.70 -4.63
C PHE A 53 5.78 13.53 -5.38
N VAL A 54 7.05 13.13 -5.35
CA VAL A 54 8.11 13.88 -6.08
C VAL A 54 7.82 14.03 -7.58
N HIS A 55 7.05 13.09 -8.16
CA HIS A 55 6.65 13.17 -9.57
C HIS A 55 5.61 14.27 -9.86
N GLN A 56 4.97 14.79 -8.82
CA GLN A 56 4.05 15.94 -8.92
C GLN A 56 4.79 17.28 -8.84
N ILE A 57 6.07 17.28 -8.42
CA ILE A 57 6.89 18.48 -8.34
C ILE A 57 7.40 18.81 -9.75
N PRO A 58 7.04 20.00 -10.32
CA PRO A 58 7.50 20.40 -11.63
C PRO A 58 9.03 20.30 -11.74
N GLN A 59 9.51 19.83 -12.88
CA GLN A 59 10.94 19.69 -13.21
C GLN A 59 11.71 18.63 -12.35
N PHE A 60 11.10 17.98 -11.33
CA PHE A 60 11.83 17.02 -10.49
C PHE A 60 12.47 15.90 -11.32
N ASN A 61 11.71 15.22 -12.17
CA ASN A 61 12.23 14.13 -12.99
C ASN A 61 13.36 14.62 -13.91
N THR A 62 13.17 15.75 -14.60
CA THR A 62 14.19 16.34 -15.48
C THR A 62 15.48 16.69 -14.73
N ILE A 63 15.36 17.19 -13.50
CA ILE A 63 16.50 17.52 -12.64
C ILE A 63 17.15 16.25 -12.12
N PHE A 64 16.34 15.30 -11.64
CA PHE A 64 16.83 14.02 -11.17
C PHE A 64 17.66 13.29 -12.23
N ASP A 65 17.19 13.27 -13.48
CA ASP A 65 17.91 12.62 -14.59
C ASP A 65 19.24 13.33 -14.92
N LYS A 66 19.30 14.65 -14.78
CA LYS A 66 20.51 15.45 -15.08
C LYS A 66 21.60 15.35 -14.02
N VAL A 67 21.25 15.21 -12.74
CA VAL A 67 22.26 15.16 -11.69
C VAL A 67 22.90 13.78 -11.64
N LYS A 68 24.22 13.73 -11.42
CA LYS A 68 24.95 12.47 -11.31
C LYS A 68 25.00 11.92 -9.90
N GLN A 69 24.77 12.77 -8.92
CA GLN A 69 24.84 12.40 -7.52
C GLN A 69 23.67 12.96 -6.72
N THR A 70 23.29 12.20 -5.69
CA THR A 70 22.27 12.56 -4.70
C THR A 70 22.89 12.58 -3.31
N CYS A 71 22.31 13.37 -2.41
CA CYS A 71 22.82 13.48 -1.06
C CYS A 71 21.66 13.58 -0.06
N PHE A 72 21.69 12.72 0.96
CA PHE A 72 20.66 12.61 1.99
C PHE A 72 21.21 13.08 3.34
N GLU A 73 20.33 13.23 4.33
CA GLU A 73 20.73 13.61 5.68
C GLU A 73 21.73 12.61 6.27
N THR A 74 21.39 11.31 6.18
CA THR A 74 22.17 10.20 6.70
C THR A 74 22.23 9.06 5.69
N ASP A 75 22.99 8.02 6.00
CA ASP A 75 23.03 6.78 5.26
C ASP A 75 21.71 6.02 5.43
N LEU A 76 21.10 5.61 4.30
CA LEU A 76 19.83 4.91 4.23
C LEU A 76 19.97 3.45 3.73
N ASP A 77 21.20 2.95 3.54
CA ASP A 77 21.47 1.62 2.96
C ASP A 77 21.13 0.44 3.88
N ASP A 78 20.90 0.66 5.17
CA ASP A 78 20.60 -0.40 6.14
C ASP A 78 19.13 -0.90 6.11
N GLY A 79 18.33 -0.45 5.15
CA GLY A 79 17.02 -1.03 4.81
C GLY A 79 15.92 -0.92 5.88
N THR A 80 16.22 -0.36 7.04
CA THR A 80 15.24 -0.19 8.12
C THR A 80 14.65 1.22 8.08
N ASP A 81 13.55 1.38 7.35
CA ASP A 81 12.57 2.42 7.71
C ASP A 81 11.96 2.02 9.06
N SER A 82 12.69 2.36 10.13
CA SER A 82 12.38 1.94 11.50
C SER A 82 11.01 2.39 11.99
N ALA A 83 10.40 3.38 11.32
CA ALA A 83 9.06 3.86 11.62
C ALA A 83 7.97 2.93 11.03
N THR A 84 8.19 2.38 9.83
CA THR A 84 7.21 1.53 9.13
C THR A 84 7.23 0.10 9.64
N ALA A 85 8.41 -0.46 9.88
CA ALA A 85 8.57 -1.80 10.43
C ALA A 85 8.02 -1.89 11.87
N ALA A 86 8.37 -0.93 12.73
CA ALA A 86 7.90 -0.90 14.13
C ALA A 86 6.38 -0.71 14.25
N ALA A 87 5.72 0.00 13.33
CA ALA A 87 4.27 0.20 13.37
C ALA A 87 3.50 -1.06 12.92
N GLY A 88 3.96 -1.75 11.88
CA GLY A 88 3.38 -3.01 11.41
C GLY A 88 3.46 -4.10 12.48
N ASP A 89 4.64 -4.32 13.04
CA ASP A 89 4.89 -5.33 14.06
C ASP A 89 4.14 -5.04 15.37
N ALA A 90 4.02 -3.77 15.76
CA ALA A 90 3.30 -3.40 16.98
C ALA A 90 1.78 -3.61 16.85
N VAL A 91 1.15 -3.32 15.72
CA VAL A 91 -0.28 -3.57 15.52
C VAL A 91 -0.58 -5.07 15.48
N VAL A 92 0.24 -5.84 14.79
CA VAL A 92 0.11 -7.30 14.73
C VAL A 92 0.30 -7.92 16.11
N SER A 93 1.33 -7.47 16.87
CA SER A 93 1.59 -7.98 18.23
C SER A 93 0.48 -7.61 19.22
N LEU A 94 -0.15 -6.43 19.09
CA LEU A 94 -1.26 -6.00 19.96
C LEU A 94 -2.55 -6.78 19.70
N GLN A 95 -2.87 -7.10 18.46
CA GLN A 95 -4.01 -7.97 18.13
C GLN A 95 -3.82 -9.41 18.62
N GLN A 96 -2.57 -9.87 18.72
CA GLN A 96 -2.23 -11.22 19.18
C GLN A 96 -2.20 -11.36 20.71
N GLN A 97 -1.97 -10.27 21.44
CA GLN A 97 -1.85 -10.27 22.91
C GLN A 97 -3.20 -10.31 23.65
N GLN A 98 -4.32 -10.18 22.98
CA GLN A 98 -5.65 -10.04 23.63
C GLN A 98 -6.27 -11.31 24.24
N GLN A 99 -5.64 -12.46 24.20
CA GLN A 99 -6.28 -13.73 24.63
C GLN A 99 -5.63 -14.50 25.77
N SER A 100 -4.74 -13.92 26.59
CA SER A 100 -4.07 -14.69 27.63
C SER A 100 -3.78 -13.89 28.91
N ASP A 101 -3.11 -14.51 29.90
CA ASP A 101 -2.66 -13.91 31.16
C ASP A 101 -1.78 -12.64 31.00
N ILE A 102 -1.30 -12.34 29.79
CA ILE A 102 -0.69 -11.06 29.42
C ILE A 102 -1.69 -9.91 29.59
N ALA A 103 -2.98 -10.12 29.39
CA ALA A 103 -4.00 -9.12 29.65
C ALA A 103 -3.92 -8.60 31.10
N LYS A 104 -3.63 -9.48 32.07
CA LYS A 104 -3.43 -9.09 33.47
C LYS A 104 -2.16 -8.24 33.70
N GLN A 105 -1.12 -8.42 32.88
CA GLN A 105 0.08 -7.60 32.93
C GLN A 105 -0.09 -6.25 32.24
N LEU A 106 -1.02 -6.16 31.28
CA LEU A 106 -1.34 -4.92 30.57
C LEU A 106 -2.24 -3.98 31.39
N LEU A 107 -2.98 -4.52 32.35
CA LEU A 107 -3.89 -3.72 33.17
C LEU A 107 -3.21 -3.20 34.41
N LEU A 108 -3.76 -2.14 34.97
CA LEU A 108 -3.41 -1.65 36.31
C LEU A 108 -3.75 -2.71 37.36
N PRO A 109 -3.09 -2.69 38.52
CA PRO A 109 -3.50 -3.49 39.68
C PRO A 109 -5.00 -3.29 39.99
N ALA A 110 -5.67 -4.30 40.51
CA ALA A 110 -7.12 -4.29 40.71
C ALA A 110 -7.63 -3.16 41.64
N ASP A 111 -6.74 -2.66 42.51
CA ASP A 111 -6.97 -1.52 43.41
C ASP A 111 -6.69 -0.17 42.78
N SER A 112 -6.21 -0.13 41.55
CA SER A 112 -5.79 1.07 40.84
C SER A 112 -6.63 1.23 39.56
N THR A 113 -7.38 2.33 39.45
CA THR A 113 -8.14 2.66 38.25
C THR A 113 -7.74 4.05 37.73
N TYR A 114 -8.04 4.35 36.47
CA TYR A 114 -7.83 5.70 35.94
C TYR A 114 -8.59 6.75 36.77
N ALA A 115 -9.81 6.43 37.21
CA ALA A 115 -10.60 7.33 38.03
C ALA A 115 -9.98 7.56 39.42
N ALA A 116 -9.39 6.53 40.05
CA ALA A 116 -8.68 6.68 41.31
C ALA A 116 -7.39 7.51 41.19
N LEU A 117 -6.68 7.40 40.05
CA LEU A 117 -5.41 8.08 39.82
C LEU A 117 -5.57 9.52 39.33
N LEU A 118 -6.59 9.82 38.50
CA LEU A 118 -6.76 11.09 37.80
C LEU A 118 -8.07 11.83 38.10
N GLY A 119 -9.03 11.18 38.74
CA GLY A 119 -10.42 11.62 38.88
C GLY A 119 -11.31 11.14 37.73
N SER A 120 -12.62 11.03 38.01
CA SER A 120 -13.58 10.40 37.07
C SER A 120 -13.72 11.13 35.74
N GLU A 121 -13.61 12.46 35.72
CA GLU A 121 -13.72 13.28 34.51
C GLU A 121 -12.60 12.97 33.51
N LYS A 122 -11.33 12.98 33.93
CA LYS A 122 -10.18 12.68 33.09
C LYS A 122 -10.17 11.23 32.64
N ALA A 123 -10.61 10.31 33.51
CA ALA A 123 -10.72 8.90 33.16
C ALA A 123 -11.73 8.70 32.02
N ALA A 124 -12.90 9.31 32.10
CA ALA A 124 -13.93 9.24 31.06
C ALA A 124 -13.46 9.85 29.72
N GLU A 125 -12.68 10.95 29.78
CA GLU A 125 -12.09 11.54 28.57
C GLU A 125 -11.06 10.60 27.92
N ILE A 126 -10.19 9.92 28.70
CA ILE A 126 -9.27 8.92 28.18
C ILE A 126 -10.01 7.80 27.50
N ASP A 127 -10.99 7.21 28.20
CA ASP A 127 -11.76 6.07 27.70
C ASP A 127 -12.49 6.42 26.40
N LYS A 128 -13.06 7.64 26.30
CA LYS A 128 -13.69 8.12 25.08
C LYS A 128 -12.68 8.24 23.93
N ILE A 129 -11.57 8.93 24.12
CA ILE A 129 -10.56 9.15 23.07
C ILE A 129 -9.97 7.81 22.59
N MET A 130 -9.67 6.91 23.53
CA MET A 130 -9.10 5.60 23.21
C MET A 130 -10.10 4.72 22.47
N SER A 131 -11.37 4.71 22.88
CA SER A 131 -12.42 3.93 22.21
C SER A 131 -12.73 4.45 20.81
N ASP A 132 -12.71 5.78 20.62
CA ASP A 132 -12.94 6.41 19.31
C ASP A 132 -11.80 6.06 18.31
N LEU A 133 -10.56 5.93 18.79
CA LEU A 133 -9.39 5.65 17.95
C LEU A 133 -9.04 4.15 17.83
N PHE A 134 -9.43 3.35 18.82
CA PHE A 134 -9.08 1.95 18.91
C PHE A 134 -10.25 1.10 19.41
N PRO A 135 -11.08 0.53 18.51
CA PRO A 135 -12.31 -0.21 18.87
C PRO A 135 -12.12 -1.38 19.83
N SER A 136 -10.91 -1.93 19.91
CA SER A 136 -10.55 -3.03 20.82
C SER A 136 -9.91 -2.53 22.12
N TYR A 137 -10.05 -1.25 22.46
CA TYR A 137 -9.51 -0.68 23.69
C TYR A 137 -10.13 -1.31 24.94
N VAL A 138 -9.29 -1.59 25.93
CA VAL A 138 -9.71 -2.08 27.24
C VAL A 138 -9.38 -1.02 28.30
N PRO A 139 -10.33 -0.53 29.11
CA PRO A 139 -10.09 0.45 30.14
C PRO A 139 -9.08 -0.02 31.19
N ASN A 140 -8.45 0.96 31.86
CA ASN A 140 -7.46 0.73 32.92
C ASN A 140 -6.19 -0.02 32.47
N MET A 141 -5.75 0.14 31.24
CA MET A 141 -4.44 -0.33 30.79
C MET A 141 -3.31 0.43 31.49
N ARG A 142 -2.18 -0.22 31.70
CA ARG A 142 -0.98 0.48 32.22
C ARG A 142 -0.55 1.59 31.24
N PRO A 143 -0.19 2.78 31.72
CA PRO A 143 0.11 3.95 30.90
C PRO A 143 1.14 3.70 29.81
N VAL A 144 2.15 2.87 30.11
CA VAL A 144 3.23 2.54 29.16
C VAL A 144 2.68 1.83 27.92
N TYR A 145 1.78 0.86 28.10
CA TYR A 145 1.16 0.11 27.01
C TYR A 145 0.10 0.95 26.30
N ALA A 146 -0.77 1.61 27.05
CA ALA A 146 -1.80 2.49 26.48
C ALA A 146 -1.17 3.62 25.63
N SER A 147 -0.06 4.21 26.10
CA SER A 147 0.69 5.21 25.34
C SER A 147 1.31 4.63 24.05
N SER A 148 1.83 3.41 24.10
CA SER A 148 2.40 2.74 22.93
C SER A 148 1.32 2.48 21.89
N ILE A 149 0.17 1.93 22.31
CA ILE A 149 -1.00 1.69 21.43
C ILE A 149 -1.45 2.99 20.79
N LEU A 150 -1.65 4.05 21.59
CA LEU A 150 -2.12 5.34 21.06
C LEU A 150 -1.16 5.94 20.03
N ARG A 151 0.15 5.85 20.26
CA ARG A 151 1.16 6.31 19.30
C ARG A 151 1.12 5.49 18.01
N THR A 152 1.03 4.16 18.12
CA THR A 152 0.95 3.27 16.97
C THR A 152 -0.33 3.50 16.16
N VAL A 153 -1.49 3.56 16.83
CA VAL A 153 -2.77 3.84 16.16
C VAL A 153 -2.75 5.21 15.48
N THR A 154 -2.19 6.23 16.15
CA THR A 154 -2.03 7.56 15.57
C THR A 154 -1.14 7.50 14.33
N GLN A 155 -0.03 6.79 14.38
CA GLN A 155 0.88 6.63 13.25
C GLN A 155 0.22 5.86 12.10
N VAL A 156 -0.47 4.75 12.38
CA VAL A 156 -1.23 3.99 11.38
C VAL A 156 -2.33 4.85 10.75
N HIS A 157 -3.04 5.64 11.55
CA HIS A 157 -4.05 6.58 11.05
C HIS A 157 -3.41 7.63 10.13
N GLN A 158 -2.29 8.21 10.53
CA GLN A 158 -1.52 9.14 9.70
C GLN A 158 -1.02 8.48 8.40
N MET A 159 -0.63 7.21 8.43
CA MET A 159 -0.18 6.45 7.25
C MET A 159 -1.35 6.04 6.36
N SER A 160 -2.49 5.61 6.91
CA SER A 160 -3.69 5.25 6.14
C SER A 160 -4.26 6.40 5.33
N LEU A 161 -4.04 7.63 5.78
CA LEU A 161 -4.39 8.84 5.04
C LEU A 161 -3.48 9.11 3.83
N THR A 162 -2.40 8.35 3.63
CA THR A 162 -1.45 8.53 2.53
C THR A 162 -1.70 7.66 1.31
N GLY A 163 -2.63 6.69 1.39
CA GLY A 163 -3.04 5.84 0.27
C GLY A 163 -3.22 4.36 0.68
N ILE A 164 -4.36 3.79 0.31
CA ILE A 164 -4.65 2.36 0.50
C ILE A 164 -4.05 1.58 -0.69
N GLY A 165 -3.25 0.54 -0.41
CA GLY A 165 -2.80 -0.44 -1.41
C GLY A 165 -1.34 -0.32 -1.87
N SER A 166 -0.55 0.62 -1.35
CA SER A 166 0.91 0.65 -1.57
C SER A 166 1.62 0.80 -0.22
N PRO A 167 2.73 0.10 0.03
CA PRO A 167 3.51 0.37 1.23
C PRO A 167 3.91 1.84 1.23
N PHE A 168 3.72 2.50 2.37
CA PHE A 168 4.16 3.87 2.55
C PHE A 168 5.69 3.90 2.53
N VAL A 169 6.26 4.70 1.64
CA VAL A 169 7.71 4.97 1.58
C VAL A 169 7.87 6.48 1.63
N SER A 170 8.65 7.01 2.57
CA SER A 170 8.89 8.45 2.65
C SER A 170 9.66 8.97 1.42
N ILE A 171 9.63 10.29 1.20
CA ILE A 171 10.31 10.93 0.06
C ILE A 171 11.81 10.59 0.06
N ASP A 172 12.45 10.61 1.21
CA ASP A 172 13.89 10.35 1.34
C ASP A 172 14.25 8.94 0.87
N TYR A 173 13.56 7.92 1.38
CA TYR A 173 13.78 6.52 0.99
C TYR A 173 13.42 6.26 -0.47
N TYR A 174 12.34 6.85 -0.94
CA TYR A 174 11.91 6.71 -2.33
C TYR A 174 12.94 7.28 -3.33
N VAL A 175 13.45 8.50 -3.05
CA VAL A 175 14.47 9.12 -3.90
C VAL A 175 15.81 8.38 -3.78
N HIS A 176 16.13 7.85 -2.59
CA HIS A 176 17.31 7.03 -2.37
C HIS A 176 17.26 5.74 -3.22
N GLU A 177 16.18 4.96 -3.13
CA GLU A 177 15.97 3.76 -3.94
C GLU A 177 16.05 4.07 -5.44
N LYS A 178 15.39 5.14 -5.90
CA LYS A 178 15.52 5.59 -7.30
C LYS A 178 16.95 5.96 -7.68
N SER A 179 17.72 6.52 -6.76
CA SER A 179 19.12 6.88 -7.00
C SER A 179 19.99 5.63 -7.18
N GLN A 180 19.76 4.59 -6.37
CA GLN A 180 20.42 3.29 -6.51
C GLN A 180 20.07 2.64 -7.86
N GLN A 181 18.79 2.58 -8.21
CA GLN A 181 18.30 2.02 -9.48
C GLN A 181 18.88 2.76 -10.70
N ALA A 182 19.09 4.08 -10.60
CA ALA A 182 19.67 4.90 -11.64
C ALA A 182 21.22 4.92 -11.64
N GLY A 183 21.88 4.16 -10.75
CA GLY A 183 23.33 4.09 -10.64
C GLY A 183 24.01 5.42 -10.28
N LYS A 184 23.30 6.30 -9.54
CA LYS A 184 23.87 7.59 -9.12
C LYS A 184 24.81 7.41 -7.93
N THR A 185 25.80 8.30 -7.82
CA THR A 185 26.63 8.37 -6.61
C THR A 185 25.78 8.93 -5.45
N ILE A 186 25.71 8.20 -4.36
CA ILE A 186 24.91 8.56 -3.18
C ILE A 186 25.85 9.03 -2.06
N HIS A 187 25.49 10.12 -1.43
CA HIS A 187 26.23 10.72 -0.30
C HIS A 187 25.31 10.94 0.89
N SER A 188 25.91 11.01 2.09
CA SER A 188 25.23 11.44 3.31
C SER A 188 25.89 12.68 3.90
N LEU A 189 25.09 13.59 4.48
CA LEU A 189 25.58 14.80 5.15
C LEU A 189 26.18 14.47 6.53
N GLU A 190 25.66 13.45 7.21
CA GLU A 190 26.12 13.02 8.52
C GLU A 190 26.08 11.48 8.64
N PRO A 191 26.89 10.90 9.55
CA PRO A 191 26.83 9.48 9.85
C PRO A 191 25.55 9.15 10.66
N ARG A 192 25.00 7.96 10.47
CA ARG A 192 23.82 7.45 11.20
C ARG A 192 24.00 7.53 12.72
N SER A 193 25.17 7.20 13.22
CA SER A 193 25.51 7.25 14.66
C SER A 193 25.27 8.62 15.31
N LEU A 194 25.35 9.72 14.54
CA LEU A 194 25.04 11.05 15.07
C LEU A 194 23.53 11.20 15.31
N GLN A 195 22.69 10.75 14.37
CA GLN A 195 21.23 10.73 14.58
C GLN A 195 20.84 9.86 15.77
N ASP A 196 21.41 8.66 15.87
CA ASP A 196 21.15 7.75 16.98
C ASP A 196 21.54 8.37 18.33
N SER A 197 22.65 9.08 18.38
CA SER A 197 23.08 9.81 19.59
C SER A 197 22.13 10.96 19.97
N ILE A 198 21.59 11.67 18.99
CA ILE A 198 20.58 12.72 19.21
C ILE A 198 19.28 12.11 19.72
N ILE A 199 18.80 11.04 19.10
CA ILE A 199 17.60 10.31 19.53
C ILE A 199 17.78 9.76 20.96
N ALA A 200 18.95 9.19 21.26
CA ALA A 200 19.26 8.68 22.60
C ALA A 200 19.26 9.80 23.66
N ARG A 201 19.83 10.97 23.35
CA ARG A 201 19.79 12.16 24.24
C ARG A 201 18.36 12.65 24.46
N MET A 202 17.53 12.68 23.39
CA MET A 202 16.11 13.06 23.49
C MET A 202 15.33 12.08 24.37
N ARG A 203 15.57 10.77 24.21
CA ARG A 203 14.96 9.74 25.07
C ARG A 203 15.39 9.87 26.52
N ALA A 204 16.68 10.11 26.78
CA ALA A 204 17.21 10.30 28.13
C ALA A 204 16.68 11.57 28.80
N ALA A 205 16.53 12.67 28.08
CA ALA A 205 15.95 13.91 28.60
C ALA A 205 14.46 13.77 28.94
N ASN A 206 13.73 12.92 28.18
CA ASN A 206 12.31 12.62 28.39
C ASN A 206 12.08 11.46 29.40
N ALA A 207 13.12 10.70 29.77
CA ALA A 207 13.03 9.67 30.79
C ALA A 207 12.98 10.35 32.17
N SER A 208 11.77 10.59 32.68
CA SER A 208 11.60 11.15 34.01
C SER A 208 12.21 10.24 35.05
N LYS A 209 13.08 10.79 35.89
CA LYS A 209 13.58 10.11 37.07
C LYS A 209 12.40 9.66 37.93
N SER A 210 12.19 8.34 38.05
CA SER A 210 11.17 7.67 38.89
C SER A 210 9.79 8.35 38.94
N ALA A 211 9.11 8.44 37.80
CA ALA A 211 7.73 8.93 37.75
C ALA A 211 6.80 7.96 38.48
N THR A 212 5.99 8.46 39.41
CA THR A 212 4.93 7.68 40.07
C THR A 212 3.94 7.18 39.02
N LEU A 213 3.16 6.16 39.36
CA LEU A 213 2.09 5.66 38.47
C LEU A 213 1.10 6.78 38.08
N ARG A 214 0.82 7.70 39.01
CA ARG A 214 0.00 8.89 38.76
C ARG A 214 0.67 9.83 37.73
N ASP A 215 1.97 10.05 37.79
CA ASP A 215 2.69 10.88 36.82
C ASP A 215 2.70 10.26 35.42
N GLN A 216 2.86 8.94 35.35
CA GLN A 216 2.76 8.20 34.10
C GLN A 216 1.34 8.30 33.50
N MET A 217 0.30 8.17 34.35
CA MET A 217 -1.09 8.35 33.92
C MET A 217 -1.39 9.79 33.47
N MET A 218 -0.85 10.79 34.15
CA MET A 218 -0.99 12.18 33.72
C MET A 218 -0.33 12.43 32.38
N SER A 219 0.86 11.87 32.16
CA SER A 219 1.55 11.94 30.87
C SER A 219 0.76 11.27 29.74
N PHE A 220 0.12 10.14 30.04
CA PHE A 220 -0.79 9.46 29.09
C PHE A 220 -2.04 10.29 28.80
N TYR A 221 -2.65 10.90 29.81
CA TYR A 221 -3.78 11.83 29.62
C TYR A 221 -3.41 13.02 28.71
N VAL A 222 -2.23 13.63 28.91
CA VAL A 222 -1.72 14.68 28.03
C VAL A 222 -1.56 14.16 26.60
N LEU A 223 -1.03 12.94 26.43
CA LEU A 223 -0.91 12.33 25.10
C LEU A 223 -2.27 12.15 24.42
N CYS A 224 -3.29 11.65 25.14
CA CYS A 224 -4.66 11.55 24.64
C CYS A 224 -5.20 12.92 24.20
N LYS A 225 -5.12 13.93 25.05
CA LYS A 225 -5.60 15.30 24.76
C LYS A 225 -4.91 15.95 23.58
N THR A 226 -3.68 15.59 23.30
CA THR A 226 -2.88 16.18 22.20
C THR A 226 -2.92 15.37 20.91
N THR A 227 -3.47 14.16 20.92
CA THR A 227 -3.46 13.27 19.77
C THR A 227 -4.24 13.84 18.58
N ALA A 228 -5.46 14.33 18.78
CA ALA A 228 -6.26 14.95 17.73
C ALA A 228 -5.52 16.12 17.08
N LEU A 229 -4.93 17.00 17.89
CA LEU A 229 -4.12 18.13 17.40
C LEU A 229 -2.92 17.69 16.59
N ARG A 230 -2.27 16.57 16.97
CA ARG A 230 -1.14 16.02 16.22
C ARG A 230 -1.57 15.47 14.87
N ILE A 231 -2.73 14.82 14.80
CA ILE A 231 -3.33 14.34 13.56
C ILE A 231 -3.68 15.53 12.66
N ASP A 232 -4.38 16.53 13.17
CA ASP A 232 -4.77 17.73 12.43
C ASP A 232 -3.54 18.48 11.89
N ASN A 233 -2.48 18.62 12.70
CA ASN A 233 -1.24 19.25 12.30
C ASN A 233 -0.55 18.47 11.15
N SER A 234 -0.51 17.16 11.25
CA SER A 234 0.03 16.29 10.19
C SER A 234 -0.75 16.47 8.88
N LEU A 235 -2.08 16.48 8.95
CA LEU A 235 -2.94 16.71 7.79
C LEU A 235 -2.69 18.08 7.15
N GLN A 236 -2.62 19.14 7.95
CA GLN A 236 -2.31 20.50 7.48
C GLN A 236 -0.93 20.59 6.84
N ASN A 237 0.09 19.99 7.45
CA ASN A 237 1.45 20.01 6.90
C ASN A 237 1.54 19.27 5.56
N ARG A 238 0.84 18.15 5.40
CA ARG A 238 0.76 17.45 4.10
C ARG A 238 0.06 18.28 3.04
N MET A 239 -1.05 18.94 3.39
CA MET A 239 -1.75 19.85 2.50
C MET A 239 -0.85 21.03 2.08
N LEU A 240 -0.15 21.67 3.00
CA LEU A 240 0.82 22.73 2.72
C LEU A 240 1.97 22.23 1.83
N TYR A 241 2.44 21.00 2.07
CA TYR A 241 3.49 20.38 1.26
C TYR A 241 3.01 20.12 -0.18
N SER A 242 1.81 19.61 -0.36
CA SER A 242 1.22 19.39 -1.68
C SER A 242 1.03 20.69 -2.49
N ARG A 243 0.94 21.83 -1.80
CA ARG A 243 0.88 23.17 -2.39
C ARG A 243 2.27 23.82 -2.54
N GLY A 244 3.33 23.13 -2.17
CA GLY A 244 4.69 23.65 -2.21
C GLY A 244 4.96 24.79 -1.23
N GLN A 245 4.25 24.86 -0.10
CA GLN A 245 4.31 25.95 0.88
C GLN A 245 5.25 25.63 2.05
N GLY A 246 6.54 25.43 1.74
CA GLY A 246 7.53 24.93 2.72
C GLY A 246 7.73 25.82 3.94
N LEU A 247 7.79 27.13 3.80
CA LEU A 247 7.92 28.05 4.93
C LEU A 247 6.72 27.95 5.88
N GLN A 248 5.51 27.82 5.35
CA GLN A 248 4.30 27.71 6.16
C GLN A 248 4.26 26.40 6.95
N ILE A 249 4.77 25.30 6.39
CA ILE A 249 4.90 24.05 7.13
C ILE A 249 5.76 24.23 8.37
N VAL A 250 6.91 24.88 8.24
CA VAL A 250 7.83 25.09 9.35
C VAL A 250 7.21 26.03 10.38
N GLN A 251 6.55 27.11 9.96
CA GLN A 251 5.83 28.02 10.85
C GLN A 251 4.69 27.32 11.60
N ASN A 252 3.91 26.52 10.90
CA ASN A 252 2.83 25.72 11.50
C ASN A 252 3.38 24.72 12.53
N THR A 253 4.46 24.02 12.20
CA THR A 253 5.14 23.07 13.12
C THR A 253 5.62 23.77 14.39
N VAL A 254 6.23 24.96 14.29
CA VAL A 254 6.69 25.74 15.44
C VAL A 254 5.51 26.18 16.30
N SER A 255 4.47 26.78 15.71
CA SER A 255 3.28 27.27 16.41
C SER A 255 2.56 26.14 17.15
N ASN A 256 2.38 24.99 16.49
CA ASN A 256 1.75 23.83 17.10
C ASN A 256 2.59 23.22 18.24
N SER A 257 3.92 23.17 18.06
CA SER A 257 4.82 22.73 19.13
C SER A 257 4.73 23.63 20.36
N ASP A 258 4.65 24.95 20.17
CA ASP A 258 4.51 25.92 21.28
C ASP A 258 3.13 25.81 21.96
N TYR A 259 2.08 25.62 21.16
CA TYR A 259 0.73 25.37 21.70
C TYR A 259 0.68 24.07 22.51
N LEU A 260 1.18 22.94 21.96
CA LEU A 260 1.24 21.67 22.67
C LEU A 260 2.03 21.75 23.96
N ARG A 261 3.13 22.52 23.97
CA ARG A 261 3.92 22.79 25.18
C ARG A 261 3.11 23.52 26.23
N ASN A 262 2.38 24.57 25.84
CA ASN A 262 1.54 25.34 26.76
C ASN A 262 0.41 24.48 27.34
N VAL A 263 -0.26 23.67 26.49
CA VAL A 263 -1.25 22.71 26.95
C VAL A 263 -0.65 21.71 27.94
N THR A 264 0.51 21.16 27.63
CA THR A 264 1.22 20.22 28.52
C THR A 264 1.57 20.89 29.87
N LYS A 265 2.13 22.11 29.86
CA LYS A 265 2.44 22.84 31.08
C LYS A 265 1.20 23.13 31.94
N THR A 266 0.09 23.48 31.30
CA THR A 266 -1.19 23.76 31.99
C THR A 266 -1.74 22.48 32.65
N ILE A 267 -1.70 21.35 31.96
CA ILE A 267 -2.23 20.07 32.47
C ILE A 267 -1.29 19.50 33.56
N MET A 268 0.03 19.60 33.37
CA MET A 268 1.04 19.00 34.23
C MET A 268 1.51 19.89 35.41
N ASN A 269 0.94 21.07 35.54
CA ASN A 269 1.19 22.00 36.67
C ASN A 269 2.69 22.29 36.92
N GLY A 270 3.46 22.54 35.86
CA GLY A 270 4.88 22.95 35.95
C GLY A 270 5.91 21.86 35.64
N PHE A 271 5.52 20.69 35.16
CA PHE A 271 6.48 19.71 34.65
C PHE A 271 7.14 20.24 33.37
N SER A 272 8.44 20.50 33.41
CA SER A 272 9.22 20.96 32.26
C SER A 272 9.80 19.78 31.49
N ASN A 273 9.33 19.52 30.27
CA ASN A 273 10.16 18.83 29.28
C ASN A 273 11.30 19.77 28.89
N ASP A 274 12.53 19.34 29.03
CA ASP A 274 13.70 20.11 28.58
C ASP A 274 13.77 20.04 27.04
N GLU A 275 13.27 21.08 26.40
CA GLU A 275 13.27 21.22 24.95
C GLU A 275 14.58 21.66 24.31
N SER A 276 15.58 22.00 25.16
CA SER A 276 16.88 22.42 24.65
C SER A 276 17.52 21.38 23.73
N VAL A 277 17.18 20.09 23.94
CA VAL A 277 17.67 18.95 23.14
C VAL A 277 17.14 18.96 21.71
N ASN A 278 15.84 19.27 21.50
CA ASN A 278 15.24 19.34 20.14
C ASN A 278 15.74 20.56 19.35
N LEU A 279 16.05 21.65 20.03
CA LEU A 279 16.51 22.89 19.43
C LEU A 279 17.94 22.79 18.88
N MET A 280 18.82 22.07 19.60
CA MET A 280 20.20 21.84 19.16
C MET A 280 20.27 21.02 17.86
N ALA A 281 19.33 20.12 17.63
CA ALA A 281 19.39 19.18 16.50
C ALA A 281 19.44 19.89 15.13
N VAL A 282 18.55 20.85 14.84
CA VAL A 282 18.49 21.50 13.53
C VAL A 282 19.67 22.43 13.32
N LYS A 283 19.99 23.28 14.28
CA LYS A 283 21.07 24.27 14.16
C LYS A 283 22.44 23.63 14.05
N GLU A 284 22.76 22.69 14.92
CA GLU A 284 24.05 21.99 14.93
C GLU A 284 24.23 21.15 13.66
N ARG A 285 23.19 20.42 13.24
CA ARG A 285 23.20 19.65 12.00
C ARG A 285 23.40 20.53 10.77
N ASN A 286 22.67 21.64 10.65
CA ASN A 286 22.86 22.59 9.57
C ASN A 286 24.30 23.14 9.53
N ALA A 287 24.90 23.43 10.68
CA ALA A 287 26.29 23.89 10.77
C ALA A 287 27.30 22.83 10.29
N LEU A 288 27.06 21.54 10.60
CA LEU A 288 27.85 20.41 10.08
C LEU A 288 27.66 20.24 8.58
N TRP A 289 26.43 20.28 8.09
CA TRP A 289 26.09 20.08 6.69
C TRP A 289 26.67 21.20 5.81
N MET A 290 26.69 22.42 6.31
CA MET A 290 27.29 23.57 5.62
C MET A 290 28.82 23.47 5.43
N LYS A 291 29.48 22.50 6.06
CA LYS A 291 30.88 22.16 5.76
C LYS A 291 31.00 21.24 4.55
N LYS A 292 30.02 20.33 4.31
CA LYS A 292 30.03 19.34 3.24
C LYS A 292 29.34 19.82 1.97
N ILE A 293 28.18 20.48 2.06
CA ILE A 293 27.33 20.90 0.94
C ILE A 293 28.13 21.68 -0.13
N PRO A 294 28.93 22.71 0.21
CA PRO A 294 29.72 23.44 -0.79
C PRO A 294 30.74 22.58 -1.52
N THR A 295 31.36 21.61 -0.86
CA THR A 295 32.32 20.70 -1.45
C THR A 295 31.68 19.76 -2.47
N LEU A 296 30.54 19.16 -2.10
CA LEU A 296 29.77 18.29 -3.00
C LEU A 296 29.29 19.05 -4.23
N MET A 297 28.72 20.25 -4.07
CA MET A 297 28.25 21.08 -5.21
C MET A 297 29.37 21.51 -6.16
N LYS A 298 30.60 21.71 -5.66
CA LYS A 298 31.76 22.03 -6.48
C LYS A 298 32.28 20.84 -7.27
N ALA A 299 32.16 19.63 -6.72
CA ALA A 299 32.58 18.41 -7.36
C ALA A 299 31.68 18.08 -8.55
N GLU A 300 30.37 17.97 -8.33
CA GLU A 300 29.36 17.64 -9.35
C GLU A 300 28.00 18.24 -8.98
N PRO A 301 27.11 18.49 -9.97
CA PRO A 301 25.73 18.86 -9.70
C PRO A 301 25.05 17.83 -8.81
N THR A 302 24.53 18.28 -7.67
CA THR A 302 23.99 17.41 -6.60
C THR A 302 22.53 17.74 -6.35
N LEU A 303 21.70 16.70 -6.18
CA LEU A 303 20.37 16.82 -5.60
C LEU A 303 20.45 16.45 -4.11
N PHE A 304 20.26 17.43 -3.26
CA PHE A 304 20.11 17.24 -1.82
C PHE A 304 18.65 16.98 -1.47
N VAL A 305 18.39 15.95 -0.66
CA VAL A 305 17.06 15.64 -0.10
C VAL A 305 17.19 15.68 1.41
N VAL A 306 16.59 16.68 2.03
CA VAL A 306 16.69 16.94 3.47
C VAL A 306 15.35 17.40 4.03
N GLY A 307 15.07 17.13 5.31
CA GLY A 307 13.81 17.51 5.93
C GLY A 307 13.54 19.01 5.81
N ILE A 308 12.30 19.35 5.47
CA ILE A 308 11.88 20.74 5.19
C ILE A 308 12.21 21.72 6.32
N ALA A 309 12.21 21.24 7.57
CA ALA A 309 12.56 22.03 8.76
C ALA A 309 13.98 22.58 8.72
N HIS A 310 14.91 21.92 8.01
CA HIS A 310 16.28 22.37 7.86
C HIS A 310 16.44 23.54 6.88
N LEU A 311 15.51 23.72 5.94
CA LEU A 311 15.62 24.76 4.90
C LEU A 311 15.30 26.15 5.40
N TYR A 312 14.37 26.28 6.33
CA TYR A 312 13.80 27.55 6.78
C TYR A 312 14.19 27.90 8.20
N PRO A 313 13.95 29.16 8.63
CA PRO A 313 14.13 29.53 10.02
C PRO A 313 13.31 28.62 10.95
N TYR A 314 13.99 27.92 11.80
CA TYR A 314 13.38 27.06 12.83
C TYR A 314 13.98 27.43 14.18
N ARG A 315 13.22 28.14 15.00
CA ARG A 315 13.64 28.70 16.29
C ARG A 315 14.93 29.55 16.18
N ASP A 316 16.06 29.10 16.70
CA ASP A 316 17.36 29.80 16.65
C ASP A 316 18.22 29.47 15.40
N SER A 317 17.78 28.51 14.58
CA SER A 317 18.37 28.25 13.27
C SER A 317 17.87 29.23 12.21
N LYS A 318 18.76 29.76 11.38
CA LYS A 318 18.38 30.62 10.23
C LYS A 318 17.92 29.84 9.00
N GLY A 319 18.12 28.50 9.01
CA GLY A 319 17.85 27.61 7.90
C GLY A 319 18.93 27.58 6.81
N LEU A 320 19.06 26.44 6.15
CA LEU A 320 20.11 26.21 5.12
C LEU A 320 20.02 27.18 3.96
N LEU A 321 18.83 27.60 3.53
CA LEU A 321 18.68 28.56 2.43
C LEU A 321 19.32 29.91 2.76
N ALA A 322 19.19 30.37 4.01
CA ALA A 322 19.83 31.60 4.46
C ALA A 322 21.36 31.42 4.61
N ASP A 323 21.81 30.28 5.11
CA ASP A 323 23.24 30.00 5.27
C ASP A 323 23.97 29.88 3.92
N LEU A 324 23.32 29.27 2.92
CA LEU A 324 23.83 29.20 1.54
C LEU A 324 23.93 30.60 0.90
N ARG A 325 22.91 31.45 1.07
CA ARG A 325 22.94 32.82 0.61
C ARG A 325 24.07 33.63 1.25
N LYS A 326 24.28 33.44 2.57
CA LYS A 326 25.38 34.08 3.30
C LYS A 326 26.75 33.68 2.74
N LYS A 327 26.87 32.45 2.19
CA LYS A 327 28.09 31.99 1.50
C LYS A 327 28.20 32.48 0.04
N GLY A 328 27.26 33.28 -0.45
CA GLY A 328 27.30 33.87 -1.79
C GLY A 328 26.63 33.06 -2.88
N TYR A 329 25.90 31.95 -2.53
CA TYR A 329 25.11 31.23 -3.51
C TYR A 329 23.81 31.97 -3.85
N LYS A 330 23.37 31.84 -5.07
CA LYS A 330 22.05 32.31 -5.54
C LYS A 330 21.06 31.15 -5.34
N ILE A 331 19.94 31.44 -4.68
CA ILE A 331 18.86 30.44 -4.42
C ILE A 331 17.64 30.90 -5.23
N ARG A 332 17.21 30.08 -6.15
CA ARG A 332 15.98 30.25 -6.94
C ARG A 332 14.97 29.17 -6.55
N GLN A 333 13.80 29.59 -6.11
CA GLN A 333 12.70 28.68 -5.89
C GLN A 333 12.21 28.15 -7.25
N LEU A 334 12.03 26.82 -7.33
CA LEU A 334 11.41 26.17 -8.48
C LEU A 334 9.88 26.23 -8.35
N GLU A 335 9.19 25.93 -9.44
CA GLU A 335 7.74 25.98 -9.47
C GLU A 335 7.13 25.02 -8.43
N ALA A 336 6.11 25.50 -7.76
CA ALA A 336 5.29 24.66 -6.88
C ALA A 336 4.39 23.73 -7.71
N PRO A 337 3.96 22.60 -7.15
CA PRO A 337 2.91 21.78 -7.76
C PRO A 337 1.68 22.63 -8.07
N LYS A 338 1.15 22.50 -9.29
CA LYS A 338 -0.11 23.16 -9.67
C LYS A 338 -1.27 22.26 -9.32
N ALA A 339 -2.30 22.80 -8.68
CA ALA A 339 -3.53 22.08 -8.47
C ALA A 339 -4.23 21.85 -9.82
N GLN A 340 -4.30 20.58 -10.24
CA GLN A 340 -4.98 20.19 -11.48
C GLN A 340 -6.45 19.86 -11.25
N LEU A 341 -6.78 19.43 -10.01
CA LEU A 341 -8.15 19.22 -9.57
C LEU A 341 -8.39 20.02 -8.28
N LYS A 342 -9.48 20.75 -8.26
CA LYS A 342 -10.05 21.39 -7.08
C LYS A 342 -11.41 20.77 -6.82
N VAL A 343 -11.61 20.21 -5.63
CA VAL A 343 -12.90 19.63 -5.23
C VAL A 343 -13.54 20.53 -4.17
N ILE A 344 -14.76 20.96 -4.42
CA ILE A 344 -15.53 21.73 -3.47
C ILE A 344 -16.54 20.80 -2.83
N ALA A 345 -16.37 20.55 -1.52
CA ALA A 345 -17.24 19.67 -0.76
C ALA A 345 -18.57 20.36 -0.44
N CYS A 346 -19.64 19.59 -0.39
CA CYS A 346 -20.96 20.06 -0.02
C CYS A 346 -21.32 19.82 1.45
N ASP A 347 -20.59 18.96 2.16
CA ASP A 347 -20.79 18.68 3.59
C ASP A 347 -19.56 18.08 4.27
N ASP A 348 -19.62 18.00 5.61
CA ASP A 348 -18.52 17.48 6.44
C ASP A 348 -18.33 15.96 6.32
N LYS A 349 -19.37 15.21 5.95
CA LYS A 349 -19.27 13.77 5.72
C LYS A 349 -18.42 13.50 4.48
N MET A 350 -18.70 14.20 3.37
CA MET A 350 -17.91 14.13 2.16
C MET A 350 -16.44 14.44 2.41
N LYS A 351 -16.11 15.48 3.19
CA LYS A 351 -14.74 15.86 3.50
C LYS A 351 -13.93 14.73 4.16
N LYS A 352 -14.57 13.87 4.92
CA LYS A 352 -13.93 12.74 5.61
C LYS A 352 -13.80 11.49 4.74
N SER A 353 -14.63 11.35 3.71
CA SER A 353 -14.75 10.15 2.89
C SER A 353 -14.32 10.33 1.44
N THR A 354 -13.71 11.47 1.06
CA THR A 354 -13.26 11.70 -0.31
C THR A 354 -11.86 11.18 -0.54
N TYR A 355 -11.72 10.33 -1.56
CA TYR A 355 -10.44 9.79 -2.02
C TYR A 355 -10.27 10.03 -3.51
N ILE A 356 -9.04 10.27 -3.93
CA ILE A 356 -8.64 10.36 -5.34
C ILE A 356 -7.86 9.11 -5.71
N TYR A 357 -8.32 8.40 -6.72
CA TYR A 357 -7.62 7.26 -7.29
C TYR A 357 -7.12 7.59 -8.69
N LYS A 358 -5.82 7.39 -8.92
CA LYS A 358 -5.18 7.45 -10.24
C LYS A 358 -4.64 6.08 -10.59
N PHE A 359 -4.94 5.58 -11.77
CA PHE A 359 -4.32 4.35 -12.27
C PHE A 359 -2.83 4.53 -12.48
N GLY A 360 -2.06 3.50 -12.19
CA GLY A 360 -0.66 3.42 -12.56
C GLY A 360 -0.52 3.34 -14.09
N ASN A 361 0.62 3.76 -14.58
CA ASN A 361 0.99 3.64 -15.99
C ASN A 361 2.03 2.52 -16.21
N ASN A 362 2.27 2.17 -17.47
CA ASN A 362 3.21 1.13 -17.83
C ASN A 362 4.70 1.49 -17.62
N ASP A 363 5.00 2.75 -17.33
CA ASP A 363 6.36 3.22 -17.03
C ASP A 363 6.80 2.87 -15.58
N GLY A 364 6.08 1.94 -14.91
CA GLY A 364 6.36 1.48 -13.55
C GLY A 364 5.72 2.34 -12.45
N GLU A 365 4.95 3.37 -12.82
CA GLU A 365 4.16 4.12 -11.85
C GLU A 365 2.98 3.27 -11.38
N LYS A 366 2.96 2.92 -10.10
CA LYS A 366 1.84 2.20 -9.48
C LYS A 366 0.63 3.12 -9.36
N GLY A 367 -0.56 2.54 -9.44
CA GLY A 367 -1.80 3.26 -9.10
C GLY A 367 -1.72 3.82 -7.69
N SER A 368 -2.29 5.00 -7.47
CA SER A 368 -2.30 5.66 -6.17
C SER A 368 -3.73 5.97 -5.74
N LEU A 369 -4.04 5.69 -4.48
CA LEU A 369 -5.24 6.14 -3.81
C LEU A 369 -4.80 7.15 -2.74
N SER A 370 -5.33 8.37 -2.78
CA SER A 370 -4.98 9.43 -1.85
C SER A 370 -6.25 10.03 -1.26
N GLN A 371 -6.31 10.16 0.06
CA GLN A 371 -7.38 10.91 0.69
C GLN A 371 -7.25 12.39 0.32
N LEU A 372 -8.34 13.01 -0.08
CA LEU A 372 -8.38 14.43 -0.37
C LEU A 372 -8.58 15.21 0.93
N LEU A 373 -7.70 16.17 1.17
CA LEU A 373 -7.77 17.05 2.34
C LEU A 373 -8.39 18.39 1.96
N TYR A 374 -9.28 18.88 2.81
CA TYR A 374 -10.02 20.11 2.59
C TYR A 374 -9.54 21.22 3.54
N ASP A 375 -9.52 22.44 3.04
CA ASP A 375 -9.25 23.63 3.86
C ASP A 375 -10.53 24.20 4.49
N ASP A 376 -10.38 25.31 5.24
CA ASP A 376 -11.49 25.98 5.93
C ASP A 376 -12.57 26.55 4.98
N ASN A 377 -12.32 26.56 3.66
CA ASN A 377 -13.25 26.98 2.62
C ASN A 377 -13.87 25.79 1.88
N ASP A 378 -13.84 24.59 2.47
CA ASP A 378 -14.35 23.35 1.88
C ASP A 378 -13.67 22.97 0.55
N LEU A 379 -12.43 23.46 0.33
CA LEU A 379 -11.66 23.26 -0.89
C LEU A 379 -10.56 22.21 -0.70
N GLY A 380 -10.70 21.08 -1.37
CA GLY A 380 -9.66 20.09 -1.55
C GLY A 380 -8.87 20.31 -2.85
N THR A 381 -7.57 20.05 -2.85
CA THR A 381 -6.72 20.19 -4.04
C THR A 381 -5.92 18.93 -4.32
N TYR A 382 -5.80 18.56 -5.60
CA TYR A 382 -5.02 17.43 -6.07
C TYR A 382 -4.13 17.81 -7.26
N SER A 383 -2.89 17.32 -7.31
CA SER A 383 -1.91 17.56 -8.36
C SER A 383 -1.09 16.30 -8.63
N GLY A 384 -1.74 15.30 -9.26
CA GLY A 384 -1.13 13.98 -9.48
C GLY A 384 -0.85 13.64 -10.94
N VAL A 385 -1.03 14.59 -11.87
CA VAL A 385 -0.84 14.37 -13.30
C VAL A 385 0.59 14.73 -13.70
N THR A 386 1.33 13.73 -14.11
CA THR A 386 2.71 13.85 -14.58
C THR A 386 2.77 14.28 -16.07
N ASN A 387 3.97 14.46 -16.61
CA ASN A 387 4.29 15.02 -17.93
C ASN A 387 3.65 14.34 -19.17
N LYS A 388 2.83 13.32 -19.03
CA LYS A 388 2.07 12.74 -20.14
C LYS A 388 0.68 13.34 -20.15
N ASN A 389 0.27 13.79 -21.29
CA ASN A 389 -0.74 14.81 -21.56
C ASN A 389 -2.09 14.68 -20.83
N PHE A 390 -2.54 13.48 -20.42
CA PHE A 390 -3.90 13.31 -19.91
C PHE A 390 -4.02 12.13 -18.95
N ASN A 391 -4.83 12.27 -17.87
CA ASN A 391 -5.13 11.17 -16.97
C ASN A 391 -6.61 11.16 -16.59
N VAL A 392 -7.21 10.00 -16.60
CA VAL A 392 -8.49 9.74 -15.93
C VAL A 392 -8.22 9.54 -14.45
N VAL A 393 -8.91 10.30 -13.63
CA VAL A 393 -8.84 10.25 -12.18
C VAL A 393 -10.22 9.96 -11.63
N TYR A 394 -10.29 9.13 -10.60
CA TYR A 394 -11.53 8.78 -9.93
C TYR A 394 -11.61 9.50 -8.58
N ILE A 395 -12.73 10.14 -8.35
CA ILE A 395 -13.10 10.74 -7.07
C ILE A 395 -14.06 9.77 -6.41
N TYR A 396 -13.65 9.16 -5.30
CA TYR A 396 -14.53 8.33 -4.47
C TYR A 396 -15.05 9.18 -3.32
N VAL A 397 -16.36 9.16 -3.13
CA VAL A 397 -17.04 9.80 -2.01
C VAL A 397 -17.94 8.76 -1.38
N ASP A 398 -17.66 8.36 -0.14
CA ASP A 398 -18.26 7.15 0.45
C ASP A 398 -18.07 5.94 -0.50
N ASP A 399 -19.18 5.33 -0.96
CA ASP A 399 -19.19 4.20 -1.90
C ASP A 399 -19.49 4.64 -3.36
N GLU A 400 -19.59 5.96 -3.63
CA GLU A 400 -19.88 6.49 -4.96
C GLU A 400 -18.59 6.85 -5.72
N GLU A 401 -18.54 6.49 -7.00
CA GLU A 401 -17.41 6.77 -7.90
C GLU A 401 -17.77 7.85 -8.92
N PHE A 402 -16.93 8.88 -9.00
CA PHE A 402 -17.01 9.94 -10.00
C PHE A 402 -15.71 9.98 -10.79
N SER A 403 -15.79 9.95 -12.11
CA SER A 403 -14.61 10.06 -12.96
C SER A 403 -14.46 11.45 -13.54
N CYS A 404 -13.23 11.94 -13.63
CA CYS A 404 -12.91 13.19 -14.27
C CYS A 404 -11.63 13.07 -15.10
N PHE A 405 -11.44 14.02 -16.00
CA PHE A 405 -10.32 14.08 -16.93
C PHE A 405 -9.40 15.25 -16.54
N LEU A 406 -8.12 14.96 -16.31
CA LEU A 406 -7.15 15.97 -15.89
C LEU A 406 -6.04 16.14 -16.92
N SER A 407 -5.59 17.38 -17.10
CA SER A 407 -4.42 17.75 -17.87
C SER A 407 -3.36 18.36 -16.98
N HIS A 408 -2.10 18.20 -17.35
CA HIS A 408 -0.95 18.69 -16.58
C HIS A 408 -0.96 20.22 -16.35
N ASP A 409 -1.41 20.99 -17.32
CA ASP A 409 -1.33 22.46 -17.34
C ASP A 409 -2.65 23.18 -17.04
N LYS A 410 -3.75 22.44 -16.92
CA LYS A 410 -5.10 22.98 -16.72
C LYS A 410 -5.66 22.58 -15.37
N THR A 411 -6.54 23.41 -14.81
CA THR A 411 -7.24 23.12 -13.54
C THR A 411 -8.71 22.86 -13.80
N LEU A 412 -9.18 21.71 -13.32
CA LEU A 412 -10.59 21.34 -13.22
C LEU A 412 -11.12 21.64 -11.82
N ILE A 413 -12.30 22.20 -11.72
CA ILE A 413 -13.02 22.37 -10.46
C ILE A 413 -14.21 21.41 -10.47
N ALA A 414 -14.25 20.48 -9.52
CA ALA A 414 -15.34 19.55 -9.28
C ALA A 414 -16.15 20.08 -8.10
N ARG A 415 -17.38 20.52 -8.36
CA ARG A 415 -18.29 21.03 -7.33
C ARG A 415 -19.34 19.97 -7.01
N PHE A 416 -19.38 19.57 -5.76
CA PHE A 416 -20.38 18.62 -5.28
C PHE A 416 -21.60 19.32 -4.72
N SER A 417 -22.75 18.67 -4.88
CA SER A 417 -24.03 19.01 -4.28
C SER A 417 -24.77 17.71 -3.92
N LYS A 418 -25.91 17.83 -3.24
CA LYS A 418 -26.77 16.67 -2.94
C LYS A 418 -28.13 16.79 -3.58
N ASP A 419 -28.65 15.65 -4.04
CA ASP A 419 -30.06 15.43 -4.38
C ASP A 419 -30.56 14.25 -3.52
N GLY A 420 -31.26 14.57 -2.44
CA GLY A 420 -31.53 13.61 -1.37
C GLY A 420 -30.23 13.12 -0.72
N ASP A 421 -30.04 11.79 -0.67
CA ASP A 421 -28.83 11.16 -0.13
C ASP A 421 -27.71 10.96 -1.17
N LYS A 422 -27.97 11.25 -2.45
CA LYS A 422 -27.01 11.04 -3.53
C LYS A 422 -26.14 12.25 -3.77
N TYR A 423 -24.85 12.02 -3.98
CA TYR A 423 -23.95 13.07 -4.41
C TYR A 423 -24.09 13.35 -5.91
N MET A 424 -24.13 14.63 -6.25
CA MET A 424 -24.13 15.14 -7.61
C MET A 424 -22.84 15.93 -7.83
N ILE A 425 -22.29 15.86 -9.04
CA ILE A 425 -21.07 16.57 -9.40
C ILE A 425 -21.31 17.48 -10.61
N ASP A 426 -20.77 18.70 -10.56
CA ASP A 426 -20.64 19.57 -11.73
C ASP A 426 -19.17 20.00 -11.88
N PHE A 427 -18.77 20.33 -13.12
CA PHE A 427 -17.41 20.66 -13.46
C PHE A 427 -17.33 22.10 -14.00
N GLU A 428 -16.32 22.84 -13.50
CA GLU A 428 -16.00 24.21 -13.90
C GLU A 428 -14.51 24.30 -14.28
N GLY A 429 -14.13 25.24 -15.14
CA GLY A 429 -12.74 25.49 -15.54
C GLY A 429 -12.54 25.60 -17.04
N ASP A 430 -11.44 25.05 -17.55
CA ASP A 430 -11.16 25.02 -18.99
C ASP A 430 -12.24 24.23 -19.75
N ALA A 431 -12.76 24.81 -20.82
CA ALA A 431 -13.95 24.24 -21.52
C ALA A 431 -13.71 22.83 -22.05
N ASP A 432 -12.51 22.55 -22.58
CA ASP A 432 -12.20 21.23 -23.15
C ASP A 432 -12.06 20.16 -22.05
N ILE A 433 -11.43 20.53 -20.92
CA ILE A 433 -11.32 19.62 -19.75
C ILE A 433 -12.69 19.38 -19.08
N VAL A 434 -13.51 20.44 -18.99
CA VAL A 434 -14.90 20.31 -18.48
C VAL A 434 -15.71 19.41 -19.37
N ASN A 435 -15.69 19.62 -20.70
CA ASN A 435 -16.41 18.78 -21.65
C ASN A 435 -15.92 17.32 -21.60
N ALA A 436 -14.61 17.09 -21.54
CA ALA A 436 -14.03 15.75 -21.39
C ALA A 436 -14.49 15.09 -20.09
N SER A 437 -14.52 15.80 -18.96
CA SER A 437 -14.96 15.27 -17.67
C SER A 437 -16.47 14.93 -17.67
N LYS A 438 -17.30 15.80 -18.22
CA LYS A 438 -18.74 15.55 -18.38
C LYS A 438 -19.00 14.34 -19.29
N THR A 439 -18.28 14.24 -20.40
CA THR A 439 -18.34 13.09 -21.32
C THR A 439 -17.88 11.81 -20.62
N MET A 440 -16.79 11.85 -19.85
CA MET A 440 -16.28 10.71 -19.10
C MET A 440 -17.25 10.25 -18.00
N TYR A 441 -17.86 11.18 -17.29
CA TYR A 441 -18.88 10.86 -16.28
C TYR A 441 -20.12 10.19 -16.89
N LYS A 442 -20.60 10.71 -18.04
CA LYS A 442 -21.69 10.13 -18.82
C LYS A 442 -21.35 8.73 -19.32
N TYR A 443 -20.18 8.57 -19.89
CA TYR A 443 -19.60 7.33 -20.38
C TYR A 443 -19.60 6.23 -19.30
N ARG A 444 -19.19 6.53 -18.06
CA ARG A 444 -19.20 5.56 -16.97
C ARG A 444 -20.60 5.06 -16.61
N LYS A 445 -21.60 5.92 -16.70
CA LYS A 445 -23.00 5.52 -16.50
C LYS A 445 -23.53 4.65 -17.64
N LYS A 446 -23.14 4.96 -18.87
CA LYS A 446 -23.57 4.19 -20.06
C LYS A 446 -22.93 2.81 -20.12
N TYR A 447 -21.63 2.71 -19.90
CA TYR A 447 -20.87 1.45 -19.89
C TYR A 447 -20.77 0.85 -18.48
N SER A 448 -21.89 0.70 -17.78
CA SER A 448 -21.89 0.03 -16.48
C SER A 448 -22.11 -1.48 -16.62
N TYR A 449 -21.44 -2.27 -15.79
CA TYR A 449 -21.50 -3.72 -15.86
C TYR A 449 -22.94 -4.27 -15.71
N PRO A 450 -23.76 -3.79 -14.74
CA PRO A 450 -25.15 -4.27 -14.58
C PRO A 450 -26.06 -4.01 -15.80
N ASN A 451 -25.73 -3.05 -16.64
CA ASN A 451 -26.53 -2.76 -17.85
C ASN A 451 -26.37 -3.85 -18.92
N TYR A 452 -25.27 -4.59 -18.92
CA TYR A 452 -24.96 -5.56 -19.98
C TYR A 452 -24.75 -6.98 -19.49
N PHE A 453 -24.37 -7.15 -18.21
CA PHE A 453 -24.08 -8.45 -17.59
C PHE A 453 -24.80 -8.55 -16.26
N ALA A 454 -25.86 -9.37 -16.22
CA ALA A 454 -26.64 -9.57 -15.00
C ALA A 454 -25.85 -10.43 -14.01
N ARG A 455 -25.81 -9.97 -12.75
CA ARG A 455 -25.33 -10.73 -11.58
C ARG A 455 -26.51 -11.17 -10.71
N THR A 456 -27.61 -10.41 -10.78
CA THR A 456 -28.87 -10.65 -10.08
C THR A 456 -30.04 -10.45 -11.04
N ASP A 457 -31.21 -10.96 -10.69
CA ASP A 457 -32.44 -10.77 -11.47
C ASP A 457 -32.94 -9.31 -11.49
N GLU A 458 -32.41 -8.47 -10.58
CA GLU A 458 -32.72 -7.05 -10.50
C GLU A 458 -31.92 -6.19 -11.47
N ASP A 459 -30.79 -6.71 -11.96
CA ASP A 459 -29.93 -5.97 -12.90
C ASP A 459 -30.68 -5.68 -14.21
N PRO A 460 -30.50 -4.47 -14.79
CA PRO A 460 -31.11 -4.14 -16.08
C PRO A 460 -30.80 -5.16 -17.20
N ALA A 461 -29.60 -5.74 -17.18
CA ALA A 461 -29.19 -6.74 -18.15
C ALA A 461 -29.99 -8.04 -18.09
N ALA A 462 -30.59 -8.39 -16.93
CA ALA A 462 -31.45 -9.58 -16.80
C ALA A 462 -32.78 -9.42 -17.56
N LYS A 463 -33.20 -8.17 -17.76
CA LYS A 463 -34.49 -7.81 -18.39
C LYS A 463 -34.37 -7.38 -19.85
N THR A 464 -33.17 -7.42 -20.46
CA THR A 464 -32.89 -6.97 -21.84
C THR A 464 -32.41 -8.11 -22.70
N THR A 465 -32.90 -8.13 -23.96
CA THR A 465 -32.48 -9.11 -24.98
C THR A 465 -31.05 -8.81 -25.46
N TYR A 466 -30.46 -9.78 -26.16
CA TYR A 466 -29.16 -9.62 -26.81
C TYR A 466 -29.14 -8.44 -27.78
N GLU A 467 -30.14 -8.34 -28.65
CA GLU A 467 -30.27 -7.29 -29.65
C GLU A 467 -30.47 -5.91 -29.00
N GLN A 468 -31.24 -5.84 -27.91
CA GLN A 468 -31.40 -4.60 -27.14
C GLN A 468 -30.10 -4.14 -26.51
N LYS A 469 -29.28 -5.09 -25.97
CA LYS A 469 -27.96 -4.77 -25.43
C LYS A 469 -27.03 -4.21 -26.49
N LEU A 470 -26.96 -4.83 -27.66
CA LEU A 470 -26.13 -4.34 -28.78
C LEU A 470 -26.60 -2.98 -29.28
N SER A 471 -27.92 -2.79 -29.47
CA SER A 471 -28.48 -1.50 -29.89
C SER A 471 -28.20 -0.39 -28.86
N SER A 472 -28.27 -0.70 -27.55
CA SER A 472 -27.93 0.24 -26.49
C SER A 472 -26.44 0.62 -26.49
N LEU A 473 -25.54 -0.35 -26.79
CA LEU A 473 -24.12 -0.09 -26.96
C LEU A 473 -23.82 0.81 -28.14
N ASP A 474 -24.46 0.54 -29.30
CA ASP A 474 -24.31 1.36 -30.52
C ASP A 474 -24.78 2.79 -30.29
N ALA A 475 -25.92 2.97 -29.62
CA ALA A 475 -26.44 4.29 -29.25
C ALA A 475 -25.52 5.03 -28.28
N ALA A 476 -25.02 4.35 -27.26
CA ALA A 476 -24.06 4.93 -26.28
C ALA A 476 -22.75 5.34 -26.99
N PHE A 477 -22.23 4.51 -27.87
CA PHE A 477 -21.03 4.81 -28.64
C PHE A 477 -21.18 6.05 -29.51
N ALA A 478 -22.29 6.16 -30.26
CA ALA A 478 -22.58 7.31 -31.11
C ALA A 478 -22.76 8.59 -30.30
N GLU A 479 -23.50 8.54 -29.19
CA GLU A 479 -23.75 9.69 -28.30
C GLU A 479 -22.46 10.23 -27.69
N ILE A 480 -21.61 9.34 -27.17
CA ILE A 480 -20.35 9.73 -26.52
C ILE A 480 -19.35 10.28 -27.57
N ASN A 481 -19.31 9.70 -28.78
CA ASN A 481 -18.49 10.26 -29.86
C ASN A 481 -18.95 11.67 -30.24
N ALA A 482 -20.27 11.90 -30.34
CA ALA A 482 -20.79 13.25 -30.64
C ALA A 482 -20.39 14.27 -29.54
N ASP A 483 -20.45 13.88 -28.26
CA ASP A 483 -19.98 14.73 -27.17
C ASP A 483 -18.47 15.00 -27.26
N ALA A 484 -17.67 13.97 -27.58
CA ALA A 484 -16.21 14.09 -27.70
C ALA A 484 -15.81 15.02 -28.88
N GLU A 485 -16.54 14.98 -29.99
CA GLU A 485 -16.28 15.87 -31.15
C GLU A 485 -16.50 17.37 -30.82
N MET A 486 -17.23 17.69 -29.76
CA MET A 486 -17.38 19.07 -29.29
C MET A 486 -16.12 19.63 -28.61
N ILE A 487 -15.15 18.79 -28.27
CA ILE A 487 -13.88 19.17 -27.63
C ILE A 487 -12.98 19.77 -28.73
N LYS A 488 -12.52 21.02 -28.53
CA LYS A 488 -11.70 21.72 -29.50
C LYS A 488 -10.24 21.27 -29.48
N ASP A 489 -9.70 20.97 -28.30
CA ASP A 489 -8.35 20.44 -28.15
C ASP A 489 -8.27 19.07 -28.82
N GLU A 490 -7.52 18.97 -29.91
CA GLU A 490 -7.40 17.77 -30.75
C GLU A 490 -6.87 16.55 -29.97
N ALA A 491 -5.90 16.76 -29.09
CA ALA A 491 -5.29 15.69 -28.32
C ALA A 491 -6.29 15.11 -27.30
N ILE A 492 -7.05 15.97 -26.61
CA ILE A 492 -8.11 15.55 -25.68
C ILE A 492 -9.21 14.83 -26.42
N ARG A 493 -9.67 15.41 -27.56
CA ARG A 493 -10.71 14.80 -28.40
C ARG A 493 -10.32 13.41 -28.86
N ASN A 494 -9.14 13.26 -29.45
CA ASN A 494 -8.64 11.98 -29.94
C ASN A 494 -8.54 10.95 -28.81
N GLN A 495 -8.13 11.37 -27.63
CA GLN A 495 -8.07 10.51 -26.45
C GLN A 495 -9.46 10.02 -26.04
N MET A 496 -10.45 10.92 -25.99
CA MET A 496 -11.82 10.58 -25.60
C MET A 496 -12.48 9.63 -26.62
N LEU A 497 -12.26 9.87 -27.92
CA LEU A 497 -12.75 8.99 -28.97
C LEU A 497 -12.13 7.58 -28.89
N LEU A 498 -10.84 7.52 -28.60
CA LEU A 498 -10.14 6.25 -28.41
C LEU A 498 -10.61 5.50 -27.16
N ASP A 499 -10.79 6.21 -26.04
CA ASP A 499 -11.35 5.65 -24.82
C ASP A 499 -12.75 5.07 -25.04
N ASN A 500 -13.63 5.82 -25.69
CA ASN A 500 -14.97 5.37 -26.02
C ASN A 500 -14.95 4.12 -26.89
N ARG A 501 -14.10 4.09 -27.92
CA ARG A 501 -13.92 2.93 -28.80
C ARG A 501 -13.45 1.70 -28.01
N CYS A 502 -12.51 1.86 -27.08
CA CYS A 502 -12.00 0.76 -26.25
C CYS A 502 -13.11 0.14 -25.38
N GLU A 503 -13.92 0.96 -24.72
CA GLU A 503 -15.00 0.44 -23.88
C GLU A 503 -16.15 -0.13 -24.71
N TYR A 504 -16.49 0.51 -25.79
CA TYR A 504 -17.48 -0.04 -26.72
C TYR A 504 -17.09 -1.45 -27.16
N LEU A 505 -15.85 -1.65 -27.63
CA LEU A 505 -15.35 -2.95 -28.04
C LEU A 505 -15.32 -3.95 -26.87
N ARG A 506 -14.89 -3.50 -25.70
CA ARG A 506 -14.85 -4.35 -24.50
C ARG A 506 -16.24 -4.89 -24.15
N PHE A 507 -17.24 -4.03 -24.09
CA PHE A 507 -18.61 -4.43 -23.75
C PHE A 507 -19.26 -5.22 -24.88
N ARG A 508 -19.12 -4.78 -26.13
CA ARG A 508 -19.72 -5.46 -27.28
C ARG A 508 -19.21 -6.89 -27.43
N LEU A 509 -17.90 -7.08 -27.44
CA LEU A 509 -17.28 -8.41 -27.52
C LEU A 509 -17.64 -9.28 -26.31
N GLY A 510 -17.75 -8.68 -25.12
CA GLY A 510 -18.21 -9.38 -23.92
C GLY A 510 -19.64 -9.90 -24.07
N VAL A 511 -20.57 -9.05 -24.47
CA VAL A 511 -22.00 -9.43 -24.72
C VAL A 511 -22.11 -10.49 -25.80
N MET A 512 -21.40 -10.31 -26.92
CA MET A 512 -21.39 -11.30 -28.03
C MET A 512 -20.85 -12.66 -27.55
N ARG A 513 -19.75 -12.67 -26.76
CA ARG A 513 -19.14 -13.89 -26.24
C ARG A 513 -20.08 -14.66 -25.32
N VAL A 514 -20.79 -13.96 -24.42
CA VAL A 514 -21.78 -14.59 -23.53
C VAL A 514 -22.90 -15.25 -24.33
N GLU A 515 -23.47 -14.54 -25.28
CA GLU A 515 -24.55 -15.05 -26.14
C GLU A 515 -24.10 -16.27 -26.96
N MET A 516 -22.94 -16.18 -27.63
CA MET A 516 -22.40 -17.26 -28.45
C MET A 516 -22.11 -18.50 -27.60
N LYS A 517 -21.57 -18.33 -26.38
CA LYS A 517 -21.34 -19.43 -25.45
C LYS A 517 -22.66 -20.11 -25.07
N GLN A 518 -23.72 -19.36 -24.79
CA GLN A 518 -25.04 -19.92 -24.47
C GLN A 518 -25.63 -20.71 -25.63
N LYS A 519 -25.34 -20.30 -26.89
CA LYS A 519 -25.78 -20.97 -28.10
C LYS A 519 -24.84 -22.07 -28.60
N GLY A 520 -23.75 -22.37 -27.90
CA GLY A 520 -22.75 -23.34 -28.32
C GLY A 520 -21.96 -22.94 -29.58
N ILE A 521 -21.89 -21.62 -29.88
CA ILE A 521 -21.18 -21.10 -31.05
C ILE A 521 -19.72 -20.82 -30.68
N ASP A 522 -18.78 -21.32 -31.46
CA ASP A 522 -17.35 -21.00 -31.32
C ASP A 522 -17.08 -19.58 -31.83
N TYR A 523 -16.93 -18.63 -30.90
CA TYR A 523 -16.68 -17.22 -31.23
C TYR A 523 -15.31 -17.02 -31.89
N SER A 524 -14.33 -17.89 -31.64
CA SER A 524 -13.00 -17.79 -32.28
C SER A 524 -13.06 -17.98 -33.81
N LYS A 525 -14.10 -18.63 -34.32
CA LYS A 525 -14.37 -18.89 -35.75
C LYS A 525 -15.51 -18.05 -36.31
N ASN A 526 -16.21 -17.28 -35.47
CA ASN A 526 -17.35 -16.50 -35.89
C ASN A 526 -16.89 -15.20 -36.59
N ALA A 527 -17.24 -15.02 -37.84
CA ALA A 527 -16.79 -13.89 -38.67
C ALA A 527 -17.20 -12.52 -38.11
N GLU A 528 -18.42 -12.41 -37.56
CA GLU A 528 -18.88 -11.16 -36.98
C GLU A 528 -18.11 -10.80 -35.70
N TYR A 529 -17.89 -11.77 -34.83
CA TYR A 529 -17.08 -11.57 -33.62
C TYR A 529 -15.65 -11.17 -33.98
N GLN A 530 -15.04 -11.87 -34.93
CA GLN A 530 -13.67 -11.59 -35.37
C GLN A 530 -13.56 -10.21 -36.03
N LYS A 531 -14.56 -9.74 -36.75
CA LYS A 531 -14.62 -8.39 -37.31
C LYS A 531 -14.47 -7.31 -36.22
N TYR A 532 -15.20 -7.44 -35.09
CA TYR A 532 -15.07 -6.49 -33.97
C TYR A 532 -13.76 -6.67 -33.21
N LEU A 533 -13.27 -7.90 -33.09
CA LEU A 533 -11.98 -8.19 -32.46
C LEU A 533 -10.85 -7.53 -33.25
N ASP A 534 -10.83 -7.59 -34.55
CA ASP A 534 -9.80 -7.00 -35.41
C ASP A 534 -9.87 -5.47 -35.50
N MET A 535 -10.91 -4.85 -34.93
CA MET A 535 -10.94 -3.39 -34.68
C MET A 535 -10.04 -2.95 -33.51
N ILE A 536 -9.53 -3.90 -32.71
CA ILE A 536 -8.58 -3.63 -31.62
C ILE A 536 -7.19 -3.55 -32.23
N ASP A 537 -6.63 -2.35 -32.30
CA ASP A 537 -5.25 -2.14 -32.76
C ASP A 537 -4.26 -2.36 -31.58
N ILE A 538 -3.83 -3.60 -31.42
CA ILE A 538 -2.86 -3.99 -30.38
C ILE A 538 -1.44 -3.44 -30.61
N SER A 539 -1.15 -2.81 -31.74
CA SER A 539 0.11 -2.14 -32.03
C SER A 539 0.14 -0.69 -31.52
N ASN A 540 -1.01 -0.15 -31.16
CA ASN A 540 -1.11 1.21 -30.62
C ASN A 540 -0.66 1.25 -29.14
N PRO A 541 0.38 2.04 -28.79
CA PRO A 541 0.90 2.13 -27.43
C PRO A 541 -0.14 2.50 -26.38
N TYR A 542 -1.23 3.14 -26.78
CA TYR A 542 -2.33 3.49 -25.88
C TYR A 542 -3.01 2.25 -25.27
N TYR A 543 -3.11 1.14 -26.02
CA TYR A 543 -3.70 -0.11 -25.51
C TYR A 543 -2.85 -0.77 -24.42
N GLU A 544 -1.57 -0.41 -24.30
CA GLU A 544 -0.74 -0.86 -23.16
C GLU A 544 -1.39 -0.54 -21.81
N GLN A 545 -2.07 0.61 -21.73
CA GLN A 545 -2.82 1.02 -20.53
C GLN A 545 -4.18 0.29 -20.41
N ARG A 546 -4.63 -0.40 -21.45
CA ARG A 546 -5.92 -1.08 -21.54
C ARG A 546 -5.74 -2.62 -21.57
N TYR A 547 -4.93 -3.13 -20.64
CA TYR A 547 -4.63 -4.54 -20.49
C TYR A 547 -5.85 -5.47 -20.65
N GLY A 548 -7.02 -5.09 -20.10
CA GLY A 548 -8.27 -5.86 -20.23
C GLY A 548 -8.73 -6.03 -21.67
N LEU A 549 -8.51 -5.04 -22.54
CA LEU A 549 -8.88 -5.12 -23.94
C LEU A 549 -7.91 -6.02 -24.74
N ILE A 550 -6.60 -5.92 -24.46
CA ILE A 550 -5.60 -6.82 -25.05
C ILE A 550 -5.89 -8.27 -24.65
N ASN A 551 -6.24 -8.50 -23.38
CA ASN A 551 -6.65 -9.82 -22.91
C ASN A 551 -7.89 -10.33 -23.68
N ILE A 552 -8.91 -9.48 -23.90
CA ILE A 552 -10.08 -9.85 -24.71
C ILE A 552 -9.67 -10.22 -26.14
N TYR A 553 -8.76 -9.46 -26.75
CA TYR A 553 -8.24 -9.75 -28.09
C TYR A 553 -7.56 -11.13 -28.14
N VAL A 554 -6.61 -11.38 -27.24
CA VAL A 554 -5.88 -12.65 -27.17
C VAL A 554 -6.86 -13.80 -26.92
N MET A 555 -7.74 -13.66 -25.91
CA MET A 555 -8.72 -14.70 -25.56
C MET A 555 -9.73 -14.95 -26.67
N GLY A 556 -10.04 -13.94 -27.48
CA GLY A 556 -10.93 -14.05 -28.63
C GLY A 556 -10.35 -14.83 -29.82
N LYS A 557 -9.04 -15.03 -29.82
CA LYS A 557 -8.32 -15.86 -30.82
C LYS A 557 -8.15 -17.32 -30.37
N ILE A 558 -8.49 -17.66 -29.13
CA ILE A 558 -8.34 -19.02 -28.59
C ILE A 558 -9.60 -19.82 -28.87
N PRO A 559 -9.50 -21.08 -29.37
CA PRO A 559 -10.64 -21.97 -29.56
C PRO A 559 -11.45 -22.14 -28.25
N VAL A 560 -12.79 -22.12 -28.39
CA VAL A 560 -13.69 -22.23 -27.22
C VAL A 560 -13.50 -23.56 -26.49
N ASP A 561 -13.26 -24.64 -27.22
CA ASP A 561 -13.05 -25.98 -26.69
C ASP A 561 -11.67 -26.19 -26.01
N ALA A 562 -10.76 -25.22 -26.10
CA ALA A 562 -9.44 -25.36 -25.50
C ALA A 562 -9.51 -25.59 -23.98
N ARG A 563 -10.45 -24.94 -23.27
CA ARG A 563 -10.67 -25.17 -21.82
C ARG A 563 -11.32 -26.54 -21.53
N GLU A 564 -12.19 -27.00 -22.40
CA GLU A 564 -12.85 -28.32 -22.26
C GLU A 564 -11.85 -29.45 -22.41
N LYS A 565 -10.78 -29.23 -23.21
CA LYS A 565 -9.65 -30.14 -23.37
C LYS A 565 -8.67 -30.12 -22.18
N GLY A 566 -8.90 -29.30 -21.18
CA GLY A 566 -8.10 -29.19 -19.96
C GLY A 566 -7.29 -27.89 -19.87
N LEU A 567 -6.86 -27.57 -18.64
CA LEU A 567 -6.13 -26.32 -18.34
C LEU A 567 -4.82 -26.20 -19.12
N SER A 568 -4.09 -27.30 -19.29
CA SER A 568 -2.83 -27.30 -20.06
C SER A 568 -3.06 -26.95 -21.53
N ASN A 569 -4.08 -27.52 -22.18
CA ASN A 569 -4.43 -27.19 -23.54
C ASN A 569 -4.82 -25.71 -23.70
N TYR A 570 -5.67 -25.22 -22.79
CA TYR A 570 -6.02 -23.79 -22.74
C TYR A 570 -4.78 -22.91 -22.59
N GLY A 571 -3.89 -23.26 -21.66
CA GLY A 571 -2.65 -22.52 -21.43
C GLY A 571 -1.74 -22.46 -22.64
N ILE A 572 -1.57 -23.57 -23.34
CA ILE A 572 -0.76 -23.65 -24.57
C ILE A 572 -1.33 -22.74 -25.65
N GLU A 573 -2.64 -22.83 -25.91
CA GLU A 573 -3.30 -21.99 -26.93
C GLU A 573 -3.24 -20.50 -26.55
N ALA A 574 -3.44 -20.16 -25.26
CA ALA A 574 -3.30 -18.81 -24.76
C ALA A 574 -1.88 -18.26 -24.94
N MET A 575 -0.88 -19.04 -24.57
CA MET A 575 0.53 -18.63 -24.71
C MET A 575 0.94 -18.46 -26.18
N ARG A 576 0.48 -19.34 -27.07
CA ARG A 576 0.71 -19.21 -28.51
C ARG A 576 0.06 -17.96 -29.07
N ALA A 577 -1.18 -17.67 -28.69
CA ALA A 577 -1.89 -16.46 -29.09
C ALA A 577 -1.16 -15.20 -28.61
N ILE A 578 -0.70 -15.17 -27.34
CA ILE A 578 0.09 -14.07 -26.79
C ILE A 578 1.36 -13.86 -27.63
N GLN A 579 2.11 -14.92 -27.92
CA GLN A 579 3.36 -14.85 -28.68
C GLN A 579 3.13 -14.39 -30.13
N THR A 580 2.05 -14.83 -30.74
CA THR A 580 1.73 -14.50 -32.13
C THR A 580 1.26 -13.07 -32.30
N TYR A 581 0.36 -12.61 -31.42
CA TYR A 581 -0.36 -11.35 -31.61
C TYR A 581 0.20 -10.19 -30.82
N VAL A 582 0.84 -10.41 -29.66
CA VAL A 582 1.33 -9.33 -28.79
C VAL A 582 2.79 -9.02 -29.12
N LYS A 583 3.06 -7.89 -29.74
CA LYS A 583 4.42 -7.49 -30.15
C LYS A 583 5.18 -6.83 -29.01
N ASP A 584 4.52 -6.03 -28.17
CA ASP A 584 5.16 -5.41 -27.03
C ASP A 584 5.60 -6.44 -25.99
N ARG A 585 6.90 -6.40 -25.64
CA ARG A 585 7.51 -7.37 -24.75
C ARG A 585 6.95 -7.30 -23.33
N ASN A 586 6.71 -6.11 -22.80
CA ASN A 586 6.26 -5.95 -21.41
C ASN A 586 4.82 -6.45 -21.24
N ILE A 587 3.95 -6.16 -22.22
CA ILE A 587 2.59 -6.69 -22.24
C ILE A 587 2.62 -8.21 -22.37
N ARG A 588 3.47 -8.74 -23.23
CA ARG A 588 3.63 -10.18 -23.44
C ARG A 588 4.07 -10.88 -22.15
N LEU A 589 5.12 -10.39 -21.46
CA LEU A 589 5.58 -10.91 -20.18
C LEU A 589 4.47 -10.94 -19.13
N ARG A 590 3.70 -9.87 -19.03
CA ARG A 590 2.59 -9.75 -18.09
C ARG A 590 1.47 -10.74 -18.38
N LEU A 591 1.07 -10.85 -19.65
CA LEU A 591 0.01 -11.80 -20.07
C LEU A 591 0.45 -13.24 -19.87
N GLN A 592 1.68 -13.59 -20.24
CA GLN A 592 2.25 -14.92 -20.02
C GLN A 592 2.26 -15.27 -18.52
N SER A 593 2.65 -14.33 -17.65
CA SER A 593 2.65 -14.55 -16.21
C SER A 593 1.23 -14.80 -15.66
N VAL A 594 0.22 -14.08 -16.16
CA VAL A 594 -1.18 -14.28 -15.73
C VAL A 594 -1.69 -15.65 -16.16
N VAL A 595 -1.48 -16.02 -17.43
CA VAL A 595 -1.91 -17.35 -17.94
C VAL A 595 -1.17 -18.47 -17.19
N ALA A 596 0.13 -18.31 -16.95
CA ALA A 596 0.89 -19.30 -16.21
C ALA A 596 0.38 -19.46 -14.77
N GLN A 597 0.00 -18.36 -14.09
CA GLN A 597 -0.59 -18.46 -12.75
C GLN A 597 -1.93 -19.20 -12.73
N GLU A 598 -2.74 -19.05 -13.79
CA GLU A 598 -4.02 -19.75 -13.92
C GLU A 598 -3.83 -21.26 -14.21
N VAL A 599 -2.79 -21.63 -14.96
CA VAL A 599 -2.55 -23.01 -15.41
C VAL A 599 -1.67 -23.79 -14.44
N LEU A 600 -0.68 -23.15 -13.82
CA LEU A 600 0.24 -23.76 -12.86
C LEU A 600 -0.40 -23.80 -11.46
N THR A 601 -1.39 -24.67 -11.31
CA THR A 601 -2.12 -24.92 -10.08
C THR A 601 -2.16 -26.42 -9.79
N GLU A 602 -2.40 -26.80 -8.56
CA GLU A 602 -2.54 -28.21 -8.14
C GLU A 602 -3.75 -28.93 -8.77
N GLU A 603 -4.73 -28.16 -9.25
CA GLU A 603 -5.90 -28.69 -9.94
C GLU A 603 -5.60 -29.14 -11.36
N ASN A 604 -4.52 -28.64 -11.96
CA ASN A 604 -4.07 -29.04 -13.28
C ASN A 604 -3.27 -30.35 -13.21
N LYS A 605 -3.88 -31.45 -13.58
CA LYS A 605 -3.28 -32.79 -13.55
C LYS A 605 -2.27 -33.07 -14.65
N ASP A 606 -2.09 -32.12 -15.60
CA ASP A 606 -1.24 -32.29 -16.76
C ASP A 606 -0.30 -31.08 -16.94
N ILE A 607 0.35 -30.66 -15.86
CA ILE A 607 1.29 -29.53 -15.85
C ILE A 607 2.44 -29.77 -16.83
N ASP A 608 2.91 -31.02 -16.98
CA ASP A 608 4.02 -31.37 -17.86
C ASP A 608 3.75 -31.02 -19.32
N THR A 609 2.58 -31.31 -19.83
CA THR A 609 2.19 -30.95 -21.20
C THR A 609 2.28 -29.46 -21.43
N PHE A 610 1.72 -28.66 -20.48
CA PHE A 610 1.80 -27.19 -20.57
C PHE A 610 3.24 -26.72 -20.48
N TRP A 611 4.00 -27.18 -19.48
CA TRP A 611 5.34 -26.68 -19.18
C TRP A 611 6.34 -27.00 -20.31
N ASN A 612 6.28 -28.22 -20.85
CA ASN A 612 7.15 -28.60 -21.96
C ASN A 612 6.87 -27.77 -23.21
N ALA A 613 5.60 -27.57 -23.56
CA ALA A 613 5.25 -26.71 -24.68
C ALA A 613 5.65 -25.23 -24.40
N PHE A 614 5.41 -24.72 -23.21
CA PHE A 614 5.74 -23.33 -22.87
C PHE A 614 7.25 -23.03 -22.93
N LYS A 615 8.09 -23.97 -22.51
CA LYS A 615 9.56 -23.83 -22.61
C LYS A 615 10.05 -23.64 -24.06
N GLU A 616 9.33 -24.16 -25.05
CA GLU A 616 9.73 -24.07 -26.46
C GLU A 616 9.50 -22.67 -27.05
N PHE A 617 8.48 -21.95 -26.59
CA PHE A 617 8.09 -20.66 -27.19
C PHE A 617 7.86 -19.52 -26.20
N GLY A 618 7.92 -19.79 -24.89
CA GLY A 618 7.76 -18.78 -23.85
C GLY A 618 8.94 -17.80 -23.77
N ASP A 619 8.69 -16.61 -23.23
CA ASP A 619 9.78 -15.68 -22.92
C ASP A 619 10.72 -16.29 -21.86
N ALA A 620 12.02 -16.28 -22.13
CA ALA A 620 13.03 -16.91 -21.27
C ALA A 620 13.01 -16.42 -19.82
N ASP A 621 12.71 -15.13 -19.60
CA ASP A 621 12.62 -14.56 -18.26
C ASP A 621 11.40 -15.11 -17.50
N VAL A 622 10.26 -15.30 -18.17
CA VAL A 622 9.07 -15.89 -17.56
C VAL A 622 9.28 -17.37 -17.28
N VAL A 623 9.87 -18.09 -18.22
CA VAL A 623 10.24 -19.51 -18.05
C VAL A 623 11.12 -19.68 -16.82
N LYS A 624 12.20 -18.90 -16.72
CA LYS A 624 13.12 -18.92 -15.57
C LYS A 624 12.43 -18.57 -14.24
N ALA A 625 11.59 -17.55 -14.25
CA ALA A 625 10.87 -17.11 -13.04
C ALA A 625 9.86 -18.16 -12.52
N LEU A 626 9.29 -18.98 -13.44
CA LEU A 626 8.27 -19.98 -13.09
C LEU A 626 8.87 -21.38 -12.80
N GLU A 627 10.12 -21.61 -13.13
CA GLU A 627 10.76 -22.95 -13.02
C GLU A 627 10.69 -23.48 -11.59
N THR A 628 10.99 -22.66 -10.59
CA THR A 628 10.90 -23.05 -9.17
C THR A 628 9.48 -23.47 -8.80
N LYS A 629 8.48 -22.72 -9.24
CA LYS A 629 7.07 -23.05 -8.98
C LYS A 629 6.65 -24.36 -9.62
N VAL A 630 7.05 -24.60 -10.87
CA VAL A 630 6.74 -25.84 -11.59
C VAL A 630 7.41 -27.03 -10.92
N ASN A 631 8.69 -26.89 -10.54
CA ASN A 631 9.40 -27.95 -9.83
C ASN A 631 8.76 -28.29 -8.49
N ALA A 632 8.29 -27.28 -7.74
CA ALA A 632 7.56 -27.50 -6.50
C ALA A 632 6.21 -28.20 -6.74
N LEU A 633 5.44 -27.80 -7.74
CA LEU A 633 4.17 -28.46 -8.08
C LEU A 633 4.39 -29.93 -8.47
N LYS A 634 5.41 -30.22 -9.29
CA LYS A 634 5.76 -31.61 -9.67
C LYS A 634 6.22 -32.43 -8.49
N ALA A 635 7.07 -31.86 -7.62
CA ALA A 635 7.53 -32.55 -6.42
C ALA A 635 6.41 -32.86 -5.42
N THR A 636 5.28 -32.16 -5.54
CA THR A 636 4.11 -32.31 -4.65
C THR A 636 2.90 -32.96 -5.34
N GLU A 637 3.08 -33.56 -6.52
CA GLU A 637 2.04 -34.37 -7.17
C GLU A 637 1.63 -35.59 -6.33
N LYS A 638 0.34 -35.93 -6.44
CA LYS A 638 -0.19 -37.11 -5.76
C LYS A 638 0.55 -38.38 -6.21
N ASP A 639 0.77 -39.30 -5.25
CA ASP A 639 1.47 -40.58 -5.39
C ASP A 639 2.98 -40.44 -5.69
N MET A 640 3.54 -39.21 -5.76
CA MET A 640 4.99 -38.98 -5.77
C MET A 640 5.57 -39.10 -4.37
N LYS A 641 6.83 -39.53 -4.25
CA LYS A 641 7.55 -39.51 -2.98
C LYS A 641 7.71 -38.06 -2.51
N ALA A 642 7.25 -37.76 -1.30
CA ALA A 642 7.38 -36.40 -0.78
C ALA A 642 8.87 -36.01 -0.63
N PRO A 643 9.24 -34.75 -0.92
CA PRO A 643 10.57 -34.26 -0.58
C PRO A 643 10.84 -34.43 0.92
N VAL A 644 12.07 -34.78 1.29
CA VAL A 644 12.43 -34.89 2.71
C VAL A 644 12.53 -33.49 3.31
N GLY A 645 11.58 -33.17 4.19
CA GLY A 645 11.59 -31.93 4.98
C GLY A 645 12.37 -32.12 6.27
N GLU A 646 13.22 -31.14 6.62
CA GLU A 646 13.93 -31.09 7.92
C GLU A 646 13.35 -29.93 8.76
N PHE A 647 13.13 -30.21 10.06
CA PHE A 647 12.56 -29.26 11.01
C PHE A 647 13.00 -29.62 12.43
N ASN A 648 12.98 -28.65 13.35
CA ASN A 648 13.45 -28.81 14.71
C ASN A 648 12.29 -28.85 15.69
N ASP A 649 12.42 -29.63 16.76
CA ASP A 649 11.51 -29.60 17.90
C ASP A 649 11.83 -28.41 18.83
N ILE A 650 11.08 -28.26 19.92
CA ILE A 650 11.25 -27.16 20.87
C ILE A 650 12.60 -27.20 21.61
N ASP A 651 13.20 -28.38 21.73
CA ASP A 651 14.49 -28.61 22.36
C ASP A 651 15.66 -28.44 21.38
N GLY A 652 15.38 -28.20 20.09
CA GLY A 652 16.34 -27.99 19.03
C GLY A 652 16.84 -29.29 18.35
N ASN A 653 16.21 -30.43 18.62
CA ASN A 653 16.56 -31.67 17.93
C ASN A 653 15.95 -31.64 16.51
N THR A 654 16.78 -32.03 15.53
CA THR A 654 16.38 -32.08 14.14
C THR A 654 15.63 -33.38 13.83
N HIS A 655 14.48 -33.24 13.20
CA HIS A 655 13.60 -34.32 12.70
C HIS A 655 13.43 -34.19 11.20
N LYS A 656 13.03 -35.28 10.57
CA LYS A 656 12.76 -35.37 9.14
C LYS A 656 11.34 -35.91 8.89
N SER A 657 10.74 -35.48 7.78
CA SER A 657 9.46 -36.05 7.38
C SER A 657 9.50 -37.55 7.17
N SER A 658 10.64 -38.12 6.80
CA SER A 658 10.88 -39.57 6.68
C SER A 658 10.84 -40.32 8.01
N ASP A 659 10.97 -39.66 9.16
CA ASP A 659 10.89 -40.28 10.48
C ASP A 659 9.47 -40.81 10.80
N PHE A 660 8.50 -40.35 10.03
CA PHE A 660 7.10 -40.78 10.14
C PHE A 660 6.69 -41.83 9.12
N GLU A 661 7.63 -42.33 8.29
CA GLU A 661 7.32 -43.45 7.38
C GLU A 661 6.79 -44.68 8.14
N GLY A 662 5.90 -45.40 7.53
CA GLY A 662 5.11 -46.45 8.18
C GLY A 662 3.77 -46.00 8.77
N LYS A 663 3.54 -44.66 8.82
CA LYS A 663 2.30 -44.06 9.27
C LYS A 663 1.75 -43.08 8.21
N VAL A 664 0.43 -43.00 8.15
CA VAL A 664 -0.20 -41.85 7.46
C VAL A 664 0.20 -40.60 8.21
N LEU A 665 0.74 -39.58 7.52
CA LEU A 665 1.19 -38.34 8.15
C LEU A 665 0.29 -37.18 7.75
N TYR A 666 -0.36 -36.54 8.73
CA TYR A 666 -1.10 -35.30 8.56
C TYR A 666 -0.25 -34.12 9.07
N VAL A 667 0.12 -33.23 8.18
CA VAL A 667 1.00 -32.08 8.48
C VAL A 667 0.21 -30.79 8.38
N ASP A 668 0.28 -29.98 9.43
CA ASP A 668 -0.19 -28.58 9.46
C ASP A 668 0.99 -27.63 9.34
N PHE A 669 1.00 -26.82 8.30
CA PHE A 669 1.94 -25.70 8.14
C PHE A 669 1.28 -24.42 8.62
N TRP A 670 1.90 -23.78 9.60
CA TRP A 670 1.35 -22.64 10.28
C TRP A 670 2.42 -21.60 10.68
N ALA A 671 2.02 -20.48 11.29
CA ALA A 671 2.92 -19.54 11.93
C ALA A 671 2.22 -18.76 13.05
N THR A 672 2.99 -18.24 13.98
CA THR A 672 2.48 -17.47 15.13
C THR A 672 1.73 -16.20 14.72
N TRP A 673 2.08 -15.59 13.60
CA TRP A 673 1.42 -14.42 13.02
C TRP A 673 0.19 -14.76 12.16
N CYS A 674 -0.06 -16.02 11.85
CA CYS A 674 -1.15 -16.45 10.97
C CYS A 674 -2.49 -16.54 11.72
N GLY A 675 -3.33 -15.53 11.60
CA GLY A 675 -4.67 -15.51 12.22
C GLY A 675 -5.58 -16.66 11.81
N PRO A 676 -5.73 -17.00 10.50
CA PRO A 676 -6.49 -18.16 10.06
C PRO A 676 -5.95 -19.47 10.59
N CYS A 677 -4.62 -19.65 10.72
CA CYS A 677 -4.02 -20.86 11.28
C CYS A 677 -4.45 -21.08 12.75
N LYS A 678 -4.45 -19.99 13.54
CA LYS A 678 -4.87 -20.05 14.94
C LYS A 678 -6.32 -20.47 15.13
N LYS A 679 -7.19 -20.21 14.16
CA LYS A 679 -8.58 -20.70 14.18
C LYS A 679 -8.66 -22.21 14.02
N GLU A 680 -7.69 -22.82 13.37
CA GLU A 680 -7.61 -24.28 13.20
C GLU A 680 -7.04 -25.01 14.43
N ILE A 681 -6.30 -24.33 15.32
CA ILE A 681 -5.67 -24.93 16.51
C ILE A 681 -6.67 -25.72 17.37
N PRO A 682 -7.87 -25.22 17.72
CA PRO A 682 -8.83 -26.00 18.50
C PRO A 682 -9.33 -27.25 17.76
N HIS A 683 -9.38 -27.23 16.45
CA HIS A 683 -9.77 -28.35 15.60
C HIS A 683 -8.64 -29.38 15.49
N MET A 684 -7.37 -28.91 15.37
CA MET A 684 -6.18 -29.75 15.44
C MET A 684 -6.10 -30.52 16.76
N ALA A 685 -6.37 -29.87 17.89
CA ALA A 685 -6.40 -30.49 19.18
C ALA A 685 -7.44 -31.63 19.24
N LYS A 686 -8.63 -31.39 18.71
CA LYS A 686 -9.70 -32.45 18.65
C LYS A 686 -9.31 -33.58 17.72
N LEU A 687 -8.72 -33.28 16.58
CA LEU A 687 -8.27 -34.27 15.61
C LEU A 687 -7.16 -35.16 16.21
N TYR A 688 -6.18 -34.54 16.88
CA TYR A 688 -5.11 -35.26 17.55
C TYR A 688 -5.64 -36.13 18.68
N GLU A 689 -6.55 -35.63 19.52
CA GLU A 689 -7.15 -36.38 20.60
C GLU A 689 -7.90 -37.63 20.07
N HIS A 690 -8.52 -37.52 18.89
CA HIS A 690 -9.18 -38.68 18.24
C HIS A 690 -8.19 -39.75 17.78
N TYR A 691 -6.98 -39.36 17.33
CA TYR A 691 -6.02 -40.30 16.73
C TYR A 691 -4.79 -40.59 17.59
N LYS A 692 -4.59 -39.97 18.76
CA LYS A 692 -3.35 -40.06 19.57
C LYS A 692 -2.92 -41.51 19.89
N ASP A 693 -3.88 -42.41 20.06
CA ASP A 693 -3.64 -43.83 20.38
C ASP A 693 -3.62 -44.73 19.15
N ASN A 694 -3.77 -44.18 17.95
CA ASN A 694 -3.74 -44.91 16.69
C ASN A 694 -2.31 -44.96 16.12
N PRO A 695 -1.61 -46.12 16.14
CA PRO A 695 -0.23 -46.22 15.72
C PRO A 695 -0.03 -46.06 14.19
N LYS A 696 -1.11 -46.00 13.40
CA LYS A 696 -1.07 -45.94 11.94
C LYS A 696 -1.10 -44.53 11.37
N ILE A 697 -1.25 -43.52 12.22
CA ILE A 697 -1.27 -42.12 11.81
C ILE A 697 -0.38 -41.26 12.74
N ALA A 698 0.25 -40.26 12.18
CA ALA A 698 0.92 -39.19 12.90
C ALA A 698 0.31 -37.83 12.49
N ILE A 699 0.09 -36.98 13.48
CA ILE A 699 -0.41 -35.60 13.28
C ILE A 699 0.60 -34.66 13.87
N ILE A 700 1.13 -33.72 13.05
CA ILE A 700 2.18 -32.79 13.44
C ILE A 700 1.87 -31.37 12.93
N SER A 701 2.41 -30.36 13.60
CA SER A 701 2.45 -29.00 13.08
C SER A 701 3.88 -28.55 12.88
N ILE A 702 4.15 -27.91 11.74
CA ILE A 702 5.44 -27.33 11.39
C ILE A 702 5.25 -25.83 11.22
N SER A 703 5.87 -25.05 12.09
CA SER A 703 5.88 -23.60 11.95
C SER A 703 6.87 -23.16 10.87
N ILE A 704 6.45 -22.15 10.11
CA ILE A 704 7.30 -21.41 9.17
C ILE A 704 7.63 -20.00 9.70
N ASP A 705 7.63 -19.83 11.02
CA ASP A 705 8.05 -18.57 11.63
C ASP A 705 9.54 -18.29 11.36
N THR A 706 9.85 -17.04 11.07
CA THR A 706 11.24 -16.57 11.04
C THR A 706 11.74 -16.18 12.43
N ASP A 707 10.81 -15.90 13.36
CA ASP A 707 11.09 -15.63 14.77
C ASP A 707 10.91 -16.89 15.61
N VAL A 708 12.00 -17.62 15.80
CA VAL A 708 12.04 -18.89 16.55
C VAL A 708 11.61 -18.68 18.01
N GLU A 709 12.00 -17.55 18.60
CA GLU A 709 11.68 -17.25 20.01
C GLU A 709 10.18 -16.96 20.19
N ALA A 710 9.54 -16.31 19.22
CA ALA A 710 8.09 -16.13 19.23
C ALA A 710 7.35 -17.47 19.18
N TRP A 711 7.80 -18.40 18.30
CA TRP A 711 7.26 -19.75 18.22
C TRP A 711 7.47 -20.54 19.53
N LYS A 712 8.70 -20.60 20.05
CA LYS A 712 9.00 -21.28 21.32
C LYS A 712 8.13 -20.77 22.47
N LYS A 713 7.99 -19.45 22.57
CA LYS A 713 7.17 -18.79 23.58
C LYS A 713 5.70 -19.22 23.47
N MET A 714 5.15 -19.27 22.25
CA MET A 714 3.77 -19.66 22.02
C MET A 714 3.55 -21.13 22.35
N VAL A 715 4.39 -22.04 21.85
CA VAL A 715 4.29 -23.48 22.10
C VAL A 715 4.45 -23.80 23.58
N THR A 716 5.41 -23.17 24.26
CA THR A 716 5.63 -23.37 25.71
C THR A 716 4.43 -22.89 26.55
N LYS A 717 3.80 -21.81 26.12
CA LYS A 717 2.64 -21.22 26.80
C LYS A 717 1.38 -22.03 26.59
N ASP A 718 1.06 -22.31 25.33
CA ASP A 718 -0.23 -22.91 24.93
C ASP A 718 -0.23 -24.43 25.08
N LYS A 719 0.95 -25.06 25.19
CA LYS A 719 1.17 -26.49 25.41
C LYS A 719 0.26 -27.37 24.55
N PRO A 720 0.32 -27.24 23.21
CA PRO A 720 -0.48 -28.09 22.34
C PRO A 720 -0.20 -29.55 22.61
N SER A 721 -1.26 -30.40 22.60
CA SER A 721 -1.15 -31.81 22.93
C SER A 721 -0.49 -32.67 21.84
N TRP A 722 -0.23 -32.11 20.65
CA TRP A 722 0.41 -32.81 19.53
C TRP A 722 1.80 -32.20 19.21
N PRO A 723 2.67 -32.96 18.53
CA PRO A 723 4.02 -32.58 18.25
C PRO A 723 4.10 -31.26 17.44
N GLN A 724 4.97 -30.37 17.91
CA GLN A 724 5.23 -29.05 17.33
C GLN A 724 6.66 -28.97 16.85
N TYR A 725 6.85 -28.50 15.63
CA TYR A 725 8.13 -28.32 15.01
C TYR A 725 8.24 -26.94 14.36
N ILE A 726 9.47 -26.53 14.05
CA ILE A 726 9.76 -25.31 13.31
C ILE A 726 10.82 -25.56 12.24
N ALA A 727 10.64 -24.98 11.05
CA ALA A 727 11.68 -24.90 10.05
C ALA A 727 12.40 -23.56 10.19
N GLU A 728 13.72 -23.58 10.42
CA GLU A 728 14.51 -22.38 10.74
C GLU A 728 15.42 -21.98 9.57
N GLY A 729 15.62 -20.66 9.37
CA GLY A 729 16.59 -20.08 8.46
C GLY A 729 16.56 -20.69 7.05
N PRO A 730 17.68 -21.29 6.55
CA PRO A 730 17.71 -21.94 5.23
C PRO A 730 16.74 -23.12 5.08
N GLN A 731 16.45 -23.84 6.18
CA GLN A 731 15.50 -24.97 6.18
C GLN A 731 14.09 -24.48 5.87
N HIS A 732 13.66 -23.33 6.42
CA HIS A 732 12.37 -22.73 6.14
C HIS A 732 12.19 -22.44 4.63
N VAL A 733 13.16 -21.80 4.00
CA VAL A 733 13.09 -21.47 2.56
C VAL A 733 13.07 -22.75 1.73
N LYS A 734 13.93 -23.72 2.05
CA LYS A 734 13.99 -24.99 1.35
C LYS A 734 12.70 -25.78 1.49
N LEU A 735 12.20 -25.95 2.71
CA LEU A 735 10.98 -26.70 2.99
C LEU A 735 9.77 -26.06 2.27
N SER A 736 9.62 -24.73 2.35
CA SER A 736 8.51 -24.03 1.70
C SER A 736 8.55 -24.19 0.18
N ASN A 737 9.75 -24.12 -0.44
CA ASN A 737 9.90 -24.30 -1.88
C ASN A 737 9.66 -25.76 -2.31
N ASP A 738 10.26 -26.72 -1.62
CA ASP A 738 10.18 -28.15 -1.99
C ASP A 738 8.76 -28.71 -1.82
N TRP A 739 8.01 -28.21 -0.82
CA TRP A 739 6.65 -28.64 -0.50
C TRP A 739 5.56 -27.73 -1.08
N GLY A 740 5.94 -26.74 -1.88
CA GLY A 740 5.02 -25.82 -2.54
C GLY A 740 4.18 -24.97 -1.57
N ILE A 741 4.74 -24.60 -0.40
CA ILE A 741 4.04 -23.81 0.62
C ILE A 741 4.06 -22.33 0.22
N THR A 742 3.04 -21.91 -0.49
CA THR A 742 2.89 -20.51 -0.97
C THR A 742 1.98 -19.66 -0.08
N ALA A 743 1.18 -20.31 0.77
CA ALA A 743 0.26 -19.66 1.72
C ALA A 743 -0.05 -20.62 2.89
N ILE A 744 -0.36 -20.05 4.05
CA ILE A 744 -0.81 -20.79 5.25
C ILE A 744 -2.16 -20.25 5.75
N PRO A 745 -2.99 -21.08 6.41
CA PRO A 745 -2.76 -22.48 6.80
C PRO A 745 -2.72 -23.43 5.61
N ARG A 746 -1.80 -24.38 5.62
CA ARG A 746 -1.64 -25.41 4.62
C ARG A 746 -1.59 -26.77 5.27
N PHE A 747 -2.38 -27.71 4.77
CA PHE A 747 -2.43 -29.06 5.28
C PHE A 747 -1.99 -30.06 4.20
N ILE A 748 -1.16 -31.03 4.58
CA ILE A 748 -0.65 -32.05 3.66
C ILE A 748 -0.86 -33.42 4.27
N ILE A 749 -1.25 -34.40 3.46
CA ILE A 749 -1.34 -35.81 3.87
C ILE A 749 -0.34 -36.64 3.07
N LEU A 750 0.50 -37.38 3.78
CA LEU A 750 1.36 -38.40 3.19
C LEU A 750 0.81 -39.80 3.52
N ASN A 751 0.94 -40.72 2.56
CA ASN A 751 0.72 -42.13 2.77
C ASN A 751 1.80 -42.76 3.67
N ALA A 752 1.59 -43.94 4.21
CA ALA A 752 2.54 -44.65 5.07
C ALA A 752 3.90 -44.91 4.37
N ASP A 753 3.90 -45.04 3.06
CA ASP A 753 5.12 -45.22 2.27
C ASP A 753 5.84 -43.86 1.98
N GLY A 754 5.38 -42.73 2.53
CA GLY A 754 5.92 -41.41 2.35
C GLY A 754 5.59 -40.76 0.99
N THR A 755 4.65 -41.37 0.23
CA THR A 755 4.13 -40.73 -0.98
C THR A 755 3.05 -39.69 -0.65
N ILE A 756 2.88 -38.68 -1.49
CA ILE A 756 1.90 -37.61 -1.28
C ILE A 756 0.50 -38.13 -1.58
N ARG A 757 -0.36 -38.15 -0.59
CA ARG A 757 -1.80 -38.40 -0.77
C ARG A 757 -2.55 -37.14 -1.16
N SER A 758 -2.22 -36.01 -0.54
CA SER A 758 -2.79 -34.70 -0.86
C SER A 758 -1.80 -33.61 -0.43
N ALA A 759 -1.39 -32.76 -1.37
CA ALA A 759 -0.58 -31.59 -1.08
C ALA A 759 -1.40 -30.38 -0.60
N ASN A 760 -2.73 -30.44 -0.70
CA ASN A 760 -3.68 -29.46 -0.18
C ASN A 760 -4.87 -30.20 0.45
N ALA A 761 -4.63 -30.73 1.63
CA ALA A 761 -5.61 -31.55 2.34
C ALA A 761 -6.71 -30.72 2.99
N VAL A 762 -7.82 -31.37 3.29
CA VAL A 762 -8.95 -30.77 4.04
C VAL A 762 -8.47 -30.25 5.38
N ARG A 763 -9.04 -29.11 5.78
CA ARG A 763 -8.72 -28.49 7.08
C ARG A 763 -9.26 -29.30 8.25
N PRO A 764 -8.63 -29.19 9.42
CA PRO A 764 -9.14 -29.88 10.64
C PRO A 764 -10.55 -29.46 11.05
N SER A 765 -10.98 -28.23 10.64
CA SER A 765 -12.34 -27.72 10.90
C SER A 765 -13.42 -28.31 9.99
N ALA A 766 -13.04 -29.07 8.94
CA ALA A 766 -14.00 -29.70 8.03
C ALA A 766 -14.77 -30.84 8.72
N SER A 767 -16.07 -30.94 8.46
CA SER A 767 -16.96 -31.92 9.11
C SER A 767 -16.65 -33.36 8.75
N ASP A 768 -15.99 -33.63 7.64
CA ASP A 768 -15.68 -34.93 7.06
C ASP A 768 -14.20 -35.36 7.20
N ILE A 769 -13.37 -34.56 7.90
CA ILE A 769 -11.92 -34.82 8.02
C ILE A 769 -11.61 -36.18 8.63
N ILE A 770 -12.36 -36.59 9.66
CA ILE A 770 -12.18 -37.89 10.32
C ILE A 770 -12.50 -39.03 9.34
N GLN A 771 -13.62 -38.96 8.64
CA GLN A 771 -13.99 -39.95 7.64
C GLN A 771 -12.91 -40.10 6.57
N GLN A 772 -12.42 -38.98 6.02
CA GLN A 772 -11.37 -39.00 4.99
C GLN A 772 -10.07 -39.63 5.49
N LEU A 773 -9.62 -39.29 6.71
CA LEU A 773 -8.41 -39.89 7.30
C LEU A 773 -8.60 -41.39 7.59
N ASP A 774 -9.75 -41.85 8.08
CA ASP A 774 -10.04 -43.25 8.29
C ASP A 774 -10.00 -44.05 6.99
N GLU A 775 -10.55 -43.52 5.90
CA GLU A 775 -10.48 -44.16 4.58
C GLU A 775 -9.02 -44.27 4.10
N ILE A 776 -8.21 -43.24 4.31
CA ILE A 776 -6.79 -43.22 3.94
C ILE A 776 -6.00 -44.24 4.78
N ILE A 777 -6.20 -44.25 6.09
CA ILE A 777 -5.55 -45.21 7.02
C ILE A 777 -5.89 -46.64 6.62
N LYS A 778 -7.17 -46.91 6.31
CA LYS A 778 -7.60 -48.22 5.84
C LYS A 778 -6.94 -48.65 4.54
N ALA A 779 -6.87 -47.73 3.56
CA ALA A 779 -6.22 -47.97 2.26
C ALA A 779 -4.71 -48.27 2.41
N ASN A 780 -4.04 -47.57 3.32
CA ASN A 780 -2.61 -47.80 3.62
C ASN A 780 -2.35 -49.08 4.44
N SER A 781 -3.37 -49.62 5.17
CA SER A 781 -3.24 -50.85 5.95
C SER A 781 -3.45 -52.10 5.11
N SER A 782 -3.96 -51.97 3.90
CA SER A 782 -4.24 -53.07 2.97
C SER A 782 -3.12 -53.33 1.96
N LYS A 783 -2.11 -52.46 1.95
CA LYS A 783 -0.87 -52.60 1.20
C LYS A 783 0.23 -53.17 2.11
#